data_dce20e49ef8addd259b7048fd436fbb4
#
_entry.id   dce20e49ef8addd259b7048fd436fbb4
#
_cell.length_a   1.000
_cell.length_b   1.000
_cell.length_c   1.000
_cell.angle_alpha   90.00
_cell.angle_beta   90.00
_cell.angle_gamma   90.00
#
_symmetry.space_group_name_H-M   'P 1'
#
loop_
_entity.id
_entity.type
_entity.pdbx_description
1 polymer ?
#
loop_
_entity_poly.entity_id
_entity_poly.type
_entity_poly.pdbx_seq_one_letter_code
_entity_poly.pdbx_strand_id
1 'polypeptide(L)'
;MDKVTMHSRDLTERNIDLFAAVFPTVITEARDDDGNPVRAIDFDLLRQELSDHVVEGPQERYQLDWPGKRGAAFVANTPIAKTFRPVREESVDFDTTKNLFIEGDNLDALKLLQESYLGKVKLIYIDPPYNTGSDAFVYEDNFSEDAGEHLERSGQVNDAGERLKSNPDSNGRFHSDWLSMMYPRLKLARNLLAEDGFIVVSIDDSEVSALELLLDEVMGASNKLAVLVWDRNRKNDARYFSIGHEYMLVYARDKAILSDRGARLREPQAGLADAKEFFESLTERFGDDWDLIQTEWRRYTAAFPADDQRRKLGRFSKVGPRGPFRDDGDISWPGGGGPSYQVLHPVTGSPCKVPQGGWRFPTKARFDERVADGHVVYGPDETTLPRLIRYLFESEGLVMGSVHYSYAQTAAVDFMELMGGKVFDNPKNWKDLRRIVEYLTGPDDLVLDFFGGSASTAHAIIDLNASTGSQRRFILVQLAESVPEKSPAATAGYGTIADIARDRIRRVGSRIDVTAKVDRGFRSMAIDTTNFAGVLRAPDDLVQASLVDFTDSIKPERTGEDLLFEVLLSWGLELTMPVEVETIDGREVLVVADDALIACFADDVSDAVVKAIAKRGPLRAVFRDSGFVTDAARINAEQIFKEVSPATDIKAI
;
A
#
# COMPACT_ATOMS: atom_id res chain seq x y z
N MET A 1 -26.20 16.67 21.10
CA MET A 1 -25.43 15.90 20.09
C MET A 1 -24.05 16.51 20.01
N ASP A 2 -23.02 15.66 20.10
CA ASP A 2 -21.66 16.09 19.87
C ASP A 2 -21.44 16.37 18.38
N LYS A 3 -20.61 17.38 18.07
CA LYS A 3 -20.28 17.70 16.68
C LYS A 3 -19.16 16.79 16.16
N VAL A 4 -19.21 16.48 14.87
CA VAL A 4 -18.16 15.74 14.16
C VAL A 4 -16.93 16.66 14.00
N THR A 5 -15.73 16.10 14.14
CA THR A 5 -14.46 16.84 13.95
C THR A 5 -14.23 17.10 12.47
N MET A 6 -13.91 18.35 12.12
CA MET A 6 -13.88 18.86 10.72
C MET A 6 -12.48 18.95 10.12
N HIS A 7 -11.48 18.41 10.78
CA HIS A 7 -10.07 18.39 10.31
C HIS A 7 -9.46 17.03 10.60
N SER A 8 -8.42 16.67 9.85
CA SER A 8 -7.64 15.46 10.12
C SER A 8 -7.02 15.52 11.52
N ARG A 9 -6.72 14.35 12.10
CA ARG A 9 -6.15 14.26 13.44
C ARG A 9 -4.79 14.95 13.53
N ASP A 10 -4.56 15.62 14.66
CA ASP A 10 -3.23 16.04 15.04
C ASP A 10 -2.40 14.80 15.44
N LEU A 11 -1.40 14.49 14.64
CA LEU A 11 -0.51 13.37 14.91
C LEU A 11 0.39 13.61 16.13
N THR A 12 0.58 14.87 16.54
CA THR A 12 1.32 15.22 17.75
C THR A 12 0.56 14.76 19.00
N GLU A 13 -0.73 15.03 19.09
CA GLU A 13 -1.58 14.52 20.18
C GLU A 13 -1.58 13.00 20.23
N ARG A 14 -1.72 12.34 19.08
CA ARG A 14 -1.63 10.89 19.00
C ARG A 14 -0.29 10.35 19.50
N ASN A 15 0.82 11.00 19.18
CA ASN A 15 2.13 10.60 19.67
C ASN A 15 2.21 10.75 21.21
N ILE A 16 1.61 11.80 21.78
CA ILE A 16 1.49 11.98 23.22
C ILE A 16 0.65 10.84 23.85
N ASP A 17 -0.45 10.43 23.21
CA ASP A 17 -1.27 9.30 23.66
C ASP A 17 -0.48 7.97 23.66
N LEU A 18 0.36 7.73 22.65
CA LEU A 18 1.23 6.56 22.61
C LEU A 18 2.27 6.58 23.74
N PHE A 19 2.87 7.73 24.02
CA PHE A 19 3.77 7.89 25.17
C PHE A 19 3.03 7.68 26.48
N ALA A 20 1.82 8.22 26.62
CA ALA A 20 0.99 8.03 27.79
C ALA A 20 0.63 6.55 28.05
N ALA A 21 0.42 5.80 26.99
CA ALA A 21 0.12 4.36 27.11
C ALA A 21 1.32 3.52 27.59
N VAL A 22 2.55 3.91 27.22
CA VAL A 22 3.78 3.20 27.59
C VAL A 22 4.38 3.74 28.88
N PHE A 23 4.40 5.06 29.05
CA PHE A 23 4.99 5.77 30.18
C PHE A 23 4.00 6.80 30.76
N PRO A 24 2.94 6.39 31.46
CA PRO A 24 1.91 7.31 31.95
C PRO A 24 2.45 8.35 32.94
N THR A 25 3.55 8.06 33.63
CA THR A 25 4.21 8.95 34.58
C THR A 25 4.90 10.14 33.94
N VAL A 26 5.22 10.10 32.64
CA VAL A 26 5.93 11.18 31.93
C VAL A 26 4.97 12.23 31.35
N ILE A 27 3.67 12.04 31.49
CA ILE A 27 2.68 13.02 31.00
C ILE A 27 2.45 14.08 32.07
N THR A 28 2.60 15.32 31.67
CA THR A 28 2.40 16.51 32.52
C THR A 28 1.46 17.50 31.84
N GLU A 29 1.00 18.50 32.60
CA GLU A 29 0.26 19.63 32.07
C GLU A 29 1.22 20.78 31.75
N ALA A 30 1.13 21.31 30.54
CA ALA A 30 1.79 22.56 30.13
C ALA A 30 0.74 23.60 29.71
N ARG A 31 1.18 24.79 29.34
CA ARG A 31 0.31 25.80 28.72
C ARG A 31 0.82 26.07 27.32
N ASP A 32 -0.12 26.19 26.36
CA ASP A 32 0.17 26.68 25.03
C ASP A 32 0.46 28.19 25.01
N ASP A 33 0.80 28.74 23.87
CA ASP A 33 1.10 30.17 23.70
C ASP A 33 -0.08 31.08 24.07
N ASP A 34 -1.31 30.56 24.00
CA ASP A 34 -2.55 31.24 24.39
C ASP A 34 -2.90 31.05 25.87
N GLY A 35 -2.11 30.28 26.61
CA GLY A 35 -2.27 30.05 28.06
C GLY A 35 -3.26 28.92 28.41
N ASN A 36 -3.76 28.16 27.45
CA ASN A 36 -4.65 27.01 27.68
C ASN A 36 -3.86 25.81 28.21
N PRO A 37 -4.44 24.97 29.09
CA PRO A 37 -3.78 23.75 29.54
C PRO A 37 -3.70 22.73 28.41
N VAL A 38 -2.48 22.25 28.12
CA VAL A 38 -2.20 21.20 27.15
C VAL A 38 -1.42 20.05 27.79
N ARG A 39 -1.59 18.84 27.30
CA ARG A 39 -0.78 17.70 27.72
C ARG A 39 0.61 17.79 27.07
N ALA A 40 1.64 17.58 27.86
CA ALA A 40 3.02 17.59 27.41
C ALA A 40 3.78 16.39 27.96
N ILE A 41 4.94 16.12 27.37
CA ILE A 41 5.86 15.08 27.85
C ILE A 41 6.94 15.74 28.69
N ASP A 42 7.07 15.29 29.94
CA ASP A 42 8.19 15.66 30.82
C ASP A 42 9.42 14.83 30.45
N PHE A 43 10.38 15.47 29.80
CA PHE A 43 11.61 14.80 29.36
C PHE A 43 12.54 14.40 30.52
N ASP A 44 12.45 15.05 31.69
CA ASP A 44 13.25 14.67 32.86
C ASP A 44 12.70 13.40 33.52
N LEU A 45 11.36 13.24 33.56
CA LEU A 45 10.74 12.00 33.99
C LEU A 45 10.97 10.88 32.98
N LEU A 46 10.85 11.18 31.68
CA LEU A 46 11.16 10.18 30.62
C LEU A 46 12.60 9.70 30.70
N ARG A 47 13.54 10.61 31.02
CA ARG A 47 14.95 10.27 31.24
C ARG A 47 15.13 9.33 32.43
N GLN A 48 14.39 9.52 33.51
CA GLN A 48 14.44 8.63 34.67
C GLN A 48 13.95 7.22 34.31
N GLU A 49 12.89 7.10 33.54
CA GLU A 49 12.38 5.81 33.07
C GLU A 49 13.37 5.09 32.12
N LEU A 50 14.14 5.82 31.31
CA LEU A 50 15.11 5.27 30.37
C LEU A 50 16.51 5.08 30.96
N SER A 51 16.78 5.60 32.16
CA SER A 51 18.08 5.50 32.88
C SER A 51 19.28 5.90 32.00
N ASP A 52 20.28 5.00 31.87
CA ASP A 52 21.53 5.26 31.15
C ASP A 52 21.41 5.10 29.62
N HIS A 53 20.23 4.76 29.10
CA HIS A 53 19.97 4.59 27.66
C HIS A 53 19.60 5.88 26.94
N VAL A 54 20.01 7.04 27.48
CA VAL A 54 19.75 8.36 26.91
C VAL A 54 21.04 8.95 26.34
N VAL A 55 20.99 9.40 25.07
CA VAL A 55 22.12 10.11 24.43
C VAL A 55 21.84 11.60 24.43
N GLU A 56 22.72 12.38 25.09
CA GLU A 56 22.59 13.83 25.29
C GLU A 56 23.70 14.63 24.60
N GLY A 57 23.37 15.90 24.36
CA GLY A 57 24.34 16.92 23.94
C GLY A 57 24.83 16.72 22.49
N PRO A 58 25.98 17.34 22.15
CA PRO A 58 26.53 17.34 20.79
C PRO A 58 27.34 16.08 20.47
N GLN A 59 26.96 14.92 21.00
CA GLN A 59 27.62 13.66 20.67
C GLN A 59 27.35 13.29 19.21
N GLU A 60 28.38 12.81 18.52
CA GLU A 60 28.27 12.32 17.16
C GLU A 60 27.30 11.13 17.12
N ARG A 61 26.34 11.19 16.19
CA ARG A 61 25.32 10.15 15.96
C ARG A 61 25.23 9.89 14.47
N TYR A 62 25.02 8.65 14.11
CA TYR A 62 24.60 8.33 12.74
C TYR A 62 23.17 8.80 12.54
N GLN A 63 22.97 9.80 11.72
CA GLN A 63 21.65 10.31 11.33
C GLN A 63 21.73 10.91 9.92
N LEU A 64 20.65 10.75 9.16
CA LEU A 64 20.47 11.50 7.92
C LEU A 64 20.00 12.91 8.26
N ASP A 65 20.70 13.93 7.77
CA ASP A 65 20.30 15.34 7.95
C ASP A 65 20.45 16.10 6.62
N TRP A 66 19.54 17.05 6.40
CA TRP A 66 19.55 17.92 5.22
C TRP A 66 18.81 19.23 5.52
N PRO A 67 19.11 20.32 4.76
CA PRO A 67 18.36 21.57 4.87
C PRO A 67 16.89 21.38 4.53
N GLY A 68 15.98 21.69 5.49
CA GLY A 68 14.53 21.51 5.36
C GLY A 68 13.93 20.31 6.09
N LYS A 69 14.73 19.39 6.64
CA LYS A 69 14.24 18.18 7.35
C LYS A 69 13.23 18.48 8.46
N ARG A 70 13.49 19.50 9.28
CA ARG A 70 12.60 19.88 10.39
C ARG A 70 11.24 20.36 9.87
N GLY A 71 11.24 21.20 8.82
CA GLY A 71 10.03 21.65 8.16
C GLY A 71 9.24 20.48 7.58
N ALA A 72 9.90 19.55 6.88
CA ALA A 72 9.28 18.36 6.33
C ALA A 72 8.64 17.45 7.42
N ALA A 73 9.31 17.31 8.57
CA ALA A 73 8.77 16.58 9.72
C ALA A 73 7.52 17.26 10.32
N PHE A 74 7.53 18.58 10.40
CA PHE A 74 6.39 19.37 10.90
C PHE A 74 5.19 19.25 9.96
N VAL A 75 5.40 19.40 8.66
CA VAL A 75 4.33 19.28 7.64
C VAL A 75 3.62 17.92 7.70
N ALA A 76 4.32 16.83 7.98
CA ALA A 76 3.71 15.51 8.14
C ALA A 76 2.69 15.47 9.30
N ASN A 77 2.92 16.22 10.36
CA ASN A 77 2.09 16.21 11.56
C ASN A 77 0.97 17.26 11.53
N THR A 78 1.11 18.32 10.73
CA THR A 78 0.13 19.42 10.67
C THR A 78 -1.20 18.93 10.10
N PRO A 79 -2.34 19.13 10.79
CA PRO A 79 -3.66 18.79 10.28
C PRO A 79 -4.05 19.64 9.06
N ILE A 80 -4.96 19.15 8.26
CA ILE A 80 -5.50 19.86 7.09
C ILE A 80 -7.02 19.93 7.15
N ALA A 81 -7.59 21.03 6.64
CA ALA A 81 -9.02 21.23 6.50
C ALA A 81 -9.48 20.87 5.07
N LYS A 82 -9.29 19.59 4.70
CA LYS A 82 -9.67 19.02 3.41
C LYS A 82 -10.48 17.76 3.61
N THR A 83 -11.18 17.32 2.57
CA THR A 83 -11.98 16.09 2.56
C THR A 83 -11.92 15.42 1.19
N PHE A 84 -12.42 14.19 1.11
CA PHE A 84 -12.67 13.50 -0.16
C PHE A 84 -14.10 13.76 -0.62
N ARG A 85 -14.26 14.15 -1.87
CA ARG A 85 -15.55 14.27 -2.55
C ARG A 85 -15.72 13.15 -3.56
N PRO A 86 -16.85 12.43 -3.55
CA PRO A 86 -17.14 11.42 -4.54
C PRO A 86 -17.41 12.06 -5.92
N VAL A 87 -16.88 11.44 -6.97
CA VAL A 87 -17.07 11.84 -8.38
C VAL A 87 -17.71 10.66 -9.11
N ARG A 88 -19.03 10.55 -9.04
CA ARG A 88 -19.77 9.38 -9.58
C ARG A 88 -19.60 9.21 -11.07
N GLU A 89 -19.63 10.31 -11.83
CA GLU A 89 -19.49 10.33 -13.29
C GLU A 89 -18.14 9.83 -13.79
N GLU A 90 -17.10 9.91 -12.95
CA GLU A 90 -15.75 9.42 -13.22
C GLU A 90 -15.51 8.00 -12.69
N SER A 91 -16.47 7.45 -11.97
CA SER A 91 -16.37 6.14 -11.34
C SER A 91 -16.85 5.00 -12.25
N VAL A 92 -16.52 3.78 -11.87
CA VAL A 92 -17.06 2.55 -12.44
C VAL A 92 -17.57 1.67 -11.30
N ASP A 93 -18.81 1.20 -11.41
CA ASP A 93 -19.46 0.38 -10.38
C ASP A 93 -19.39 1.00 -8.98
N PHE A 94 -19.65 2.33 -8.88
CA PHE A 94 -19.46 3.15 -7.68
C PHE A 94 -20.02 2.52 -6.40
N ASP A 95 -21.22 1.96 -6.44
CA ASP A 95 -21.91 1.48 -5.24
C ASP A 95 -21.38 0.12 -4.75
N THR A 96 -20.73 -0.66 -5.61
CA THR A 96 -20.32 -2.03 -5.32
C THR A 96 -18.81 -2.26 -5.26
N THR A 97 -18.03 -1.41 -5.92
CA THR A 97 -16.57 -1.53 -5.96
C THR A 97 -15.93 -1.28 -4.60
N LYS A 98 -14.81 -1.96 -4.34
CA LYS A 98 -13.98 -1.77 -3.15
C LYS A 98 -12.63 -1.11 -3.46
N ASN A 99 -12.45 -0.64 -4.69
CA ASN A 99 -11.25 0.07 -5.13
C ASN A 99 -11.47 1.59 -5.11
N LEU A 100 -10.41 2.34 -4.81
CA LEU A 100 -10.43 3.81 -4.79
C LEU A 100 -9.43 4.36 -5.82
N PHE A 101 -9.87 5.41 -6.52
CA PHE A 101 -9.02 6.32 -7.28
C PHE A 101 -9.18 7.72 -6.70
N ILE A 102 -8.11 8.29 -6.17
CA ILE A 102 -8.12 9.61 -5.51
C ILE A 102 -7.35 10.59 -6.39
N GLU A 103 -8.04 11.64 -6.85
CA GLU A 103 -7.42 12.73 -7.58
C GLU A 103 -7.07 13.88 -6.63
N GLY A 104 -5.80 14.26 -6.59
CA GLY A 104 -5.29 15.36 -5.77
C GLY A 104 -3.86 15.13 -5.27
N ASP A 105 -3.39 16.03 -4.41
CA ASP A 105 -2.07 15.92 -3.81
C ASP A 105 -1.95 14.70 -2.90
N ASN A 106 -0.86 13.97 -3.04
CA ASN A 106 -0.68 12.71 -2.32
C ASN A 106 -0.35 12.90 -0.83
N LEU A 107 0.24 14.02 -0.42
CA LEU A 107 0.46 14.33 1.00
C LEU A 107 -0.87 14.56 1.71
N ASP A 108 -1.77 15.32 1.08
CA ASP A 108 -3.14 15.53 1.57
C ASP A 108 -3.92 14.20 1.62
N ALA A 109 -3.85 13.40 0.55
CA ALA A 109 -4.45 12.07 0.53
C ALA A 109 -3.96 11.20 1.69
N LEU A 110 -2.64 11.14 1.90
CA LEU A 110 -2.04 10.34 2.98
C LEU A 110 -2.48 10.81 4.37
N LYS A 111 -2.66 12.13 4.59
CA LYS A 111 -3.20 12.67 5.85
C LYS A 111 -4.65 12.24 6.07
N LEU A 112 -5.50 12.35 5.06
CA LEU A 112 -6.90 11.97 5.13
C LEU A 112 -7.07 10.44 5.31
N LEU A 113 -6.26 9.64 4.63
CA LEU A 113 -6.30 8.18 4.73
C LEU A 113 -5.90 7.66 6.12
N GLN A 114 -5.15 8.45 6.95
CA GLN A 114 -4.83 8.05 8.32
C GLN A 114 -6.07 7.72 9.15
N GLU A 115 -7.19 8.39 8.91
CA GLU A 115 -8.42 8.18 9.69
C GLU A 115 -9.01 6.79 9.48
N SER A 116 -9.12 6.36 8.21
CA SER A 116 -9.89 5.16 7.82
C SER A 116 -9.02 3.93 7.52
N TYR A 117 -7.74 4.13 7.14
CA TYR A 117 -6.87 3.05 6.65
C TYR A 117 -5.61 2.82 7.47
N LEU A 118 -5.54 3.37 8.69
CA LEU A 118 -4.42 3.17 9.60
C LEU A 118 -4.18 1.67 9.87
N GLY A 119 -2.96 1.19 9.58
CA GLY A 119 -2.58 -0.21 9.81
C GLY A 119 -3.29 -1.25 8.94
N LYS A 120 -3.95 -0.84 7.83
CA LYS A 120 -4.74 -1.75 6.98
C LYS A 120 -4.07 -2.11 5.65
N VAL A 121 -3.09 -1.34 5.19
CA VAL A 121 -2.46 -1.53 3.88
C VAL A 121 -1.40 -2.63 3.95
N LYS A 122 -1.54 -3.65 3.13
CA LYS A 122 -0.59 -4.77 3.08
C LYS A 122 0.65 -4.44 2.25
N LEU A 123 0.48 -3.77 1.13
CA LEU A 123 1.56 -3.36 0.25
C LEU A 123 1.39 -1.90 -0.14
N ILE A 124 2.44 -1.12 0.07
CA ILE A 124 2.60 0.19 -0.57
C ILE A 124 3.62 0.01 -1.69
N TYR A 125 3.22 0.28 -2.92
CA TYR A 125 4.13 0.41 -4.06
C TYR A 125 4.09 1.86 -4.54
N ILE A 126 5.24 2.47 -4.77
CA ILE A 126 5.34 3.81 -5.33
C ILE A 126 6.47 3.94 -6.34
N ASP A 127 6.23 4.81 -7.31
CA ASP A 127 7.16 5.22 -8.35
C ASP A 127 7.28 6.75 -8.35
N PRO A 128 8.03 7.33 -7.38
CA PRO A 128 8.17 8.77 -7.24
C PRO A 128 8.99 9.36 -8.39
N PRO A 129 8.99 10.70 -8.59
CA PRO A 129 9.94 11.35 -9.50
C PRO A 129 11.37 11.00 -9.14
N TYR A 130 12.20 10.64 -10.14
CA TYR A 130 13.57 10.17 -9.92
C TYR A 130 14.58 11.29 -9.72
N ASN A 131 14.17 12.53 -9.84
CA ASN A 131 15.02 13.71 -9.68
C ASN A 131 16.21 13.73 -10.68
N THR A 132 15.94 13.39 -11.94
CA THR A 132 16.96 13.29 -13.00
C THR A 132 17.36 14.64 -13.59
N GLY A 133 16.89 15.77 -13.05
CA GLY A 133 17.11 17.13 -13.54
C GLY A 133 16.24 17.53 -14.73
N SER A 134 15.61 16.57 -15.41
CA SER A 134 14.65 16.76 -16.49
C SER A 134 13.19 16.54 -16.03
N ASP A 135 12.99 15.94 -14.87
CA ASP A 135 11.68 15.66 -14.34
C ASP A 135 11.06 16.93 -13.76
N ALA A 136 9.87 17.29 -14.24
CA ALA A 136 9.09 18.37 -13.67
C ALA A 136 8.61 17.95 -12.28
N PHE A 137 9.20 18.54 -11.26
CA PHE A 137 8.84 18.34 -9.88
C PHE A 137 7.65 19.23 -9.53
N VAL A 138 6.44 18.70 -9.55
CA VAL A 138 5.19 19.49 -9.50
C VAL A 138 4.59 19.58 -8.09
N TYR A 139 5.19 18.95 -7.07
CA TYR A 139 4.64 18.93 -5.72
C TYR A 139 4.92 20.24 -4.98
N GLU A 140 3.85 21.00 -4.70
CA GLU A 140 3.88 22.26 -3.96
C GLU A 140 3.78 22.04 -2.45
N ASP A 141 4.85 21.61 -1.82
CA ASP A 141 4.89 21.52 -0.36
C ASP A 141 5.21 22.91 0.21
N ASN A 142 4.19 23.66 0.61
CA ASN A 142 4.37 24.95 1.32
C ASN A 142 4.84 24.68 2.76
N PHE A 143 6.12 24.95 3.04
CA PHE A 143 6.77 24.66 4.32
C PHE A 143 6.66 25.78 5.37
N SER A 144 5.87 26.85 5.19
CA SER A 144 5.67 27.86 6.24
C SER A 144 4.58 28.88 5.92
N GLU A 145 4.16 29.62 6.95
CA GLU A 145 3.23 30.75 6.94
C GLU A 145 3.68 31.95 6.06
N ASP A 146 4.93 32.00 5.62
CA ASP A 146 5.50 33.00 4.70
C ASP A 146 6.08 32.35 3.43
N ALA A 147 5.20 31.64 2.69
CA ALA A 147 5.59 30.99 1.42
C ALA A 147 6.19 31.98 0.39
N GLY A 148 5.76 33.25 0.37
CA GLY A 148 6.28 34.29 -0.52
C GLY A 148 7.73 34.64 -0.23
N GLU A 149 8.08 34.98 1.01
CA GLU A 149 9.45 35.32 1.40
C GLU A 149 10.41 34.11 1.32
N HIS A 150 9.92 32.90 1.58
CA HIS A 150 10.75 31.70 1.45
C HIS A 150 11.03 31.33 0.00
N LEU A 151 10.06 31.45 -0.89
CA LEU A 151 10.20 31.21 -2.33
C LEU A 151 11.14 32.23 -3.00
N GLU A 152 11.06 33.51 -2.64
CA GLU A 152 12.01 34.53 -3.09
C GLU A 152 13.42 34.30 -2.56
N ARG A 153 13.55 34.00 -1.26
CA ARG A 153 14.84 33.77 -0.62
C ARG A 153 15.51 32.47 -1.04
N SER A 154 14.72 31.44 -1.46
CA SER A 154 15.21 30.16 -1.94
C SER A 154 15.50 30.14 -3.45
N GLY A 155 15.16 31.20 -4.21
CA GLY A 155 15.38 31.28 -5.65
C GLY A 155 14.51 30.32 -6.46
N GLN A 156 13.38 29.89 -5.94
CA GLN A 156 12.44 28.96 -6.61
C GLN A 156 11.42 29.68 -7.49
N VAL A 157 11.31 30.99 -7.37
CA VAL A 157 10.53 31.86 -8.26
C VAL A 157 11.46 32.92 -8.85
N ASN A 158 11.16 33.36 -10.09
CA ASN A 158 11.81 34.50 -10.67
C ASN A 158 11.20 35.81 -10.11
N ASP A 159 11.82 36.97 -10.44
CA ASP A 159 11.35 38.28 -10.02
C ASP A 159 9.91 38.63 -10.46
N ALA A 160 9.29 37.79 -11.31
CA ALA A 160 7.92 37.90 -11.77
C ALA A 160 6.95 36.96 -11.02
N GLY A 161 7.41 36.19 -10.03
CA GLY A 161 6.61 35.22 -9.27
C GLY A 161 6.31 33.92 -10.03
N GLU A 162 6.98 33.68 -11.17
CA GLU A 162 6.81 32.42 -11.92
C GLU A 162 7.74 31.35 -11.40
N ARG A 163 7.22 30.16 -11.12
CA ARG A 163 7.99 29.01 -10.66
C ARG A 163 8.97 28.49 -11.72
N LEU A 164 10.18 28.19 -11.28
CA LEU A 164 11.15 27.42 -12.05
C LEU A 164 10.72 25.96 -12.07
N LYS A 165 10.34 25.44 -13.24
CA LYS A 165 9.66 24.14 -13.44
C LYS A 165 10.55 22.89 -13.30
N SER A 166 11.82 22.99 -13.00
CA SER A 166 12.72 21.84 -12.86
C SER A 166 13.67 22.04 -11.68
N ASN A 167 14.07 20.93 -11.05
CA ASN A 167 15.13 20.91 -10.05
C ASN A 167 16.46 20.54 -10.75
N PRO A 168 17.23 21.48 -11.34
CA PRO A 168 18.43 21.18 -12.08
C PRO A 168 19.58 20.79 -11.14
N ASP A 169 20.51 19.95 -11.61
CA ASP A 169 21.72 19.53 -10.88
C ASP A 169 22.56 20.72 -10.36
N SER A 170 22.43 21.89 -10.98
CA SER A 170 23.03 23.16 -10.54
C SER A 170 22.38 23.77 -9.31
N ASN A 171 21.20 23.28 -8.87
CA ASN A 171 20.58 23.69 -7.64
C ASN A 171 21.35 23.11 -6.44
N GLY A 172 21.93 23.96 -5.57
CA GLY A 172 22.62 23.51 -4.36
C GLY A 172 21.74 22.76 -3.35
N ARG A 173 20.44 22.66 -3.61
CA ARG A 173 19.44 21.90 -2.81
C ARG A 173 18.87 20.70 -3.54
N PHE A 174 19.43 20.29 -4.64
CA PHE A 174 18.91 19.27 -5.54
C PHE A 174 18.36 18.02 -4.81
N HIS A 175 19.18 17.39 -3.97
CA HIS A 175 18.76 16.24 -3.16
C HIS A 175 17.88 16.64 -1.96
N SER A 176 18.12 17.82 -1.36
CA SER A 176 17.40 18.27 -0.16
C SER A 176 15.92 18.53 -0.43
N ASP A 177 15.59 19.12 -1.57
CA ASP A 177 14.21 19.40 -1.95
C ASP A 177 13.45 18.09 -2.21
N TRP A 178 14.10 17.13 -2.89
CA TRP A 178 13.52 15.80 -3.10
C TRP A 178 13.31 15.03 -1.78
N LEU A 179 14.31 15.05 -0.87
CA LEU A 179 14.19 14.44 0.45
C LEU A 179 13.06 15.09 1.27
N SER A 180 12.94 16.43 1.21
CA SER A 180 11.88 17.17 1.92
C SER A 180 10.49 16.83 1.40
N MET A 181 10.34 16.56 0.11
CA MET A 181 9.11 16.08 -0.50
C MET A 181 8.79 14.64 -0.09
N MET A 182 9.77 13.74 -0.12
CA MET A 182 9.56 12.32 0.15
C MET A 182 9.35 11.99 1.63
N TYR A 183 10.06 12.68 2.54
CA TYR A 183 10.06 12.36 3.98
C TYR A 183 8.68 12.37 4.64
N PRO A 184 7.86 13.42 4.52
CA PRO A 184 6.53 13.45 5.13
C PRO A 184 5.62 12.36 4.55
N ARG A 185 5.71 12.08 3.26
CA ARG A 185 4.93 11.07 2.56
C ARG A 185 5.26 9.65 3.04
N LEU A 186 6.54 9.32 3.14
CA LEU A 186 6.99 8.02 3.65
C LEU A 186 6.63 7.82 5.13
N LYS A 187 6.76 8.89 5.95
CA LYS A 187 6.38 8.86 7.37
C LYS A 187 4.90 8.55 7.56
N LEU A 188 4.02 9.19 6.79
CA LEU A 188 2.58 8.93 6.81
C LEU A 188 2.25 7.54 6.23
N ALA A 189 2.88 7.17 5.13
CA ALA A 189 2.70 5.87 4.49
C ALA A 189 3.02 4.70 5.44
N ARG A 190 4.11 4.82 6.23
CA ARG A 190 4.46 3.82 7.23
C ARG A 190 3.32 3.52 8.22
N ASN A 191 2.57 4.55 8.62
CA ASN A 191 1.46 4.38 9.56
C ASN A 191 0.28 3.60 8.95
N LEU A 192 0.07 3.72 7.63
CA LEU A 192 -0.99 2.99 6.92
C LEU A 192 -0.69 1.50 6.77
N LEU A 193 0.60 1.11 6.81
CA LEU A 193 1.00 -0.29 6.68
C LEU A 193 0.49 -1.16 7.82
N ALA A 194 -0.06 -2.31 7.48
CA ALA A 194 -0.30 -3.41 8.42
C ALA A 194 1.00 -3.84 9.10
N GLU A 195 0.93 -4.44 10.27
CA GLU A 195 2.12 -4.89 11.01
C GLU A 195 3.04 -5.80 10.18
N ASP A 196 2.45 -6.65 9.34
CA ASP A 196 3.14 -7.55 8.41
C ASP A 196 3.13 -7.02 6.96
N GLY A 197 2.97 -5.70 6.80
CA GLY A 197 2.94 -5.02 5.51
C GLY A 197 4.33 -4.71 4.95
N PHE A 198 4.34 -4.30 3.68
CA PHE A 198 5.54 -4.03 2.91
C PHE A 198 5.45 -2.69 2.19
N ILE A 199 6.60 -2.01 2.04
CA ILE A 199 6.75 -0.89 1.11
C ILE A 199 7.79 -1.24 0.06
N VAL A 200 7.48 -0.91 -1.20
CA VAL A 200 8.37 -1.06 -2.36
C VAL A 200 8.44 0.28 -3.07
N VAL A 201 9.63 0.82 -3.20
CA VAL A 201 9.86 2.12 -3.84
C VAL A 201 10.78 1.93 -5.04
N SER A 202 10.29 2.31 -6.22
CA SER A 202 11.09 2.35 -7.46
C SER A 202 11.95 3.61 -7.49
N ILE A 203 13.18 3.48 -7.99
CA ILE A 203 14.13 4.60 -8.15
C ILE A 203 15.22 4.22 -9.15
N ASP A 204 15.94 5.21 -9.69
CA ASP A 204 17.16 5.01 -10.48
C ASP A 204 18.43 5.38 -9.69
N ASP A 205 19.57 5.46 -10.40
CA ASP A 205 20.87 5.79 -9.81
C ASP A 205 20.94 7.19 -9.18
N SER A 206 20.06 8.12 -9.56
CA SER A 206 20.11 9.52 -9.13
C SER A 206 19.90 9.67 -7.63
N GLU A 207 18.88 8.97 -7.08
CA GLU A 207 18.48 9.12 -5.67
C GLU A 207 18.47 7.80 -4.88
N VAL A 208 18.94 6.68 -5.43
CA VAL A 208 18.91 5.38 -4.73
C VAL A 208 19.60 5.43 -3.36
N SER A 209 20.74 6.11 -3.26
CA SER A 209 21.48 6.22 -1.99
C SER A 209 20.78 7.10 -0.97
N ALA A 210 20.19 8.23 -1.42
CA ALA A 210 19.43 9.13 -0.57
C ALA A 210 18.13 8.46 -0.09
N LEU A 211 17.43 7.75 -0.98
CA LEU A 211 16.23 7.00 -0.66
C LEU A 211 16.49 5.85 0.34
N GLU A 212 17.61 5.12 0.18
CA GLU A 212 17.96 4.04 1.09
C GLU A 212 18.14 4.56 2.52
N LEU A 213 18.90 5.65 2.69
CA LEU A 213 19.10 6.30 3.99
C LEU A 213 17.78 6.84 4.57
N LEU A 214 16.92 7.40 3.73
CA LEU A 214 15.61 7.90 4.13
C LEU A 214 14.68 6.77 4.60
N LEU A 215 14.65 5.65 3.87
CA LEU A 215 13.87 4.47 4.26
C LEU A 215 14.44 3.80 5.51
N ASP A 216 15.76 3.76 5.67
CA ASP A 216 16.40 3.28 6.90
C ASP A 216 15.98 4.11 8.12
N GLU A 217 15.84 5.44 7.97
CA GLU A 217 15.36 6.31 9.05
C GLU A 217 13.86 6.09 9.32
N VAL A 218 13.03 6.07 8.28
CA VAL A 218 11.56 6.00 8.43
C VAL A 218 11.09 4.60 8.80
N MET A 219 11.59 3.57 8.12
CA MET A 219 11.14 2.18 8.31
C MET A 219 11.97 1.43 9.35
N GLY A 220 13.21 1.86 9.58
CA GLY A 220 14.23 1.16 10.36
C GLY A 220 15.12 0.27 9.48
N ALA A 221 16.44 0.42 9.56
CA ALA A 221 17.41 -0.35 8.75
C ALA A 221 17.28 -1.88 8.91
N SER A 222 16.88 -2.35 10.11
CA SER A 222 16.62 -3.78 10.38
C SER A 222 15.47 -4.36 9.58
N ASN A 223 14.55 -3.52 9.08
CA ASN A 223 13.37 -3.92 8.33
C ASN A 223 13.59 -4.00 6.81
N LYS A 224 14.80 -3.65 6.35
CA LYS A 224 15.19 -3.83 4.95
C LYS A 224 15.19 -5.31 4.57
N LEU A 225 14.52 -5.65 3.48
CA LEU A 225 14.44 -7.01 2.95
C LEU A 225 15.36 -7.21 1.75
N ALA A 226 15.31 -6.31 0.76
CA ALA A 226 16.08 -6.42 -0.47
C ALA A 226 16.21 -5.07 -1.20
N VAL A 227 17.20 -5.00 -2.07
CA VAL A 227 17.25 -4.11 -3.21
C VAL A 227 17.13 -4.97 -4.45
N LEU A 228 16.06 -4.80 -5.22
CA LEU A 228 15.83 -5.50 -6.47
C LEU A 228 16.38 -4.64 -7.61
N VAL A 229 17.08 -5.27 -8.56
CA VAL A 229 17.64 -4.62 -9.74
C VAL A 229 16.86 -5.10 -10.96
N TRP A 230 16.29 -4.16 -11.71
CA TRP A 230 15.55 -4.41 -12.93
C TRP A 230 16.35 -3.92 -14.13
N ASP A 231 16.97 -4.83 -14.88
CA ASP A 231 17.66 -4.51 -16.15
C ASP A 231 16.60 -4.22 -17.22
N ARG A 232 16.52 -2.94 -17.64
CA ARG A 232 15.48 -2.42 -18.54
C ARG A 232 15.92 -2.34 -19.99
N ASN A 233 17.09 -1.75 -20.23
CA ASN A 233 17.61 -1.51 -21.56
C ASN A 233 19.10 -1.20 -21.55
N ARG A 234 19.82 -1.59 -22.62
CA ARG A 234 21.22 -1.17 -22.84
C ARG A 234 21.26 -0.08 -23.90
N LYS A 235 21.84 1.07 -23.56
CA LYS A 235 22.10 2.17 -24.49
C LYS A 235 23.51 1.99 -25.07
N ASN A 236 23.63 1.68 -26.37
CA ASN A 236 24.91 1.47 -27.04
C ASN A 236 25.68 2.76 -27.35
N ASP A 237 25.04 3.93 -27.17
CA ASP A 237 25.58 5.27 -27.40
C ASP A 237 26.20 5.91 -26.16
N ALA A 238 26.23 5.21 -25.05
CA ALA A 238 26.81 5.70 -23.81
C ALA A 238 28.34 5.88 -23.92
N ARG A 239 28.84 7.04 -23.45
CA ARG A 239 30.26 7.40 -23.54
C ARG A 239 31.17 6.54 -22.64
N TYR A 240 30.66 6.08 -21.49
CA TYR A 240 31.42 5.34 -20.49
C TYR A 240 30.79 3.96 -20.22
N PHE A 241 29.71 3.92 -19.47
CA PHE A 241 28.95 2.73 -19.14
C PHE A 241 27.51 2.88 -19.58
N SER A 242 26.92 1.81 -20.13
CA SER A 242 25.51 1.77 -20.46
C SER A 242 24.71 1.45 -19.19
N ILE A 243 24.12 2.47 -18.57
CA ILE A 243 23.23 2.33 -17.44
C ILE A 243 21.81 2.18 -17.99
N GLY A 244 21.18 1.06 -17.70
CA GLY A 244 19.84 0.74 -18.22
C GLY A 244 19.02 -0.04 -17.21
N HIS A 245 19.29 0.14 -15.92
CA HIS A 245 18.57 -0.53 -14.85
C HIS A 245 17.91 0.48 -13.92
N GLU A 246 16.96 -0.03 -13.17
CA GLU A 246 16.25 0.66 -12.08
C GLU A 246 16.30 -0.22 -10.84
N TYR A 247 16.05 0.38 -9.70
CA TYR A 247 15.99 -0.32 -8.42
C TYR A 247 14.57 -0.33 -7.87
N MET A 248 14.26 -1.36 -7.08
CA MET A 248 13.13 -1.36 -6.17
C MET A 248 13.65 -1.68 -4.77
N LEU A 249 13.54 -0.71 -3.86
CA LEU A 249 13.90 -0.90 -2.46
C LEU A 249 12.71 -1.50 -1.72
N VAL A 250 12.91 -2.63 -1.03
CA VAL A 250 11.86 -3.39 -0.36
C VAL A 250 12.10 -3.41 1.14
N TYR A 251 11.15 -2.87 1.91
CA TYR A 251 11.15 -2.87 3.36
C TYR A 251 9.88 -3.52 3.90
N ALA A 252 9.99 -4.22 5.02
CA ALA A 252 8.84 -4.63 5.83
C ALA A 252 8.44 -3.50 6.78
N ARG A 253 7.20 -3.49 7.22
CA ARG A 253 6.77 -2.66 8.37
C ARG A 253 7.47 -3.12 9.65
N ASP A 254 7.50 -4.44 9.88
CA ASP A 254 8.20 -5.10 10.97
C ASP A 254 8.66 -6.51 10.55
N LYS A 255 9.97 -6.67 10.32
CA LYS A 255 10.57 -7.95 9.92
C LYS A 255 10.56 -8.99 11.02
N ALA A 256 10.57 -8.58 12.30
CA ALA A 256 10.49 -9.50 13.42
C ALA A 256 9.12 -10.19 13.46
N ILE A 257 8.04 -9.43 13.29
CA ILE A 257 6.67 -9.99 13.21
C ILE A 257 6.54 -10.98 12.05
N LEU A 258 7.13 -10.69 10.88
CA LEU A 258 7.13 -11.64 9.76
C LEU A 258 7.83 -12.94 10.13
N SER A 259 8.97 -12.86 10.84
CA SER A 259 9.72 -14.03 11.31
C SER A 259 8.93 -14.85 12.33
N ASP A 260 8.34 -14.20 13.32
CA ASP A 260 7.57 -14.84 14.39
C ASP A 260 6.30 -15.53 13.86
N ARG A 261 5.66 -14.96 12.85
CA ARG A 261 4.54 -15.58 12.13
C ARG A 261 4.98 -16.68 11.16
N GLY A 262 6.28 -16.92 11.00
CA GLY A 262 6.83 -17.91 10.09
C GLY A 262 6.55 -17.60 8.61
N ALA A 263 6.39 -16.31 8.27
CA ALA A 263 6.08 -15.87 6.92
C ALA A 263 7.16 -16.32 5.91
N ARG A 264 6.72 -16.92 4.82
CA ARG A 264 7.58 -17.38 3.73
C ARG A 264 7.10 -16.81 2.42
N LEU A 265 7.81 -15.83 1.92
CA LEU A 265 7.53 -15.27 0.60
C LEU A 265 7.98 -16.26 -0.47
N ARG A 266 7.07 -16.65 -1.35
CA ARG A 266 7.30 -17.61 -2.43
C ARG A 266 6.53 -17.19 -3.67
N GLU A 267 7.17 -17.32 -4.82
CA GLU A 267 6.50 -17.22 -6.12
C GLU A 267 6.27 -18.62 -6.70
N PRO A 268 5.16 -18.84 -7.40
CA PRO A 268 4.95 -20.09 -8.12
C PRO A 268 6.09 -20.33 -9.11
N GLN A 269 6.53 -21.58 -9.23
CA GLN A 269 7.52 -21.91 -10.26
C GLN A 269 6.90 -21.77 -11.64
N ALA A 270 7.58 -21.06 -12.55
CA ALA A 270 7.09 -20.82 -13.90
C ALA A 270 6.68 -22.12 -14.60
N GLY A 271 5.47 -22.17 -15.14
CA GLY A 271 4.90 -23.32 -15.84
C GLY A 271 4.55 -24.50 -14.94
N LEU A 272 4.44 -24.32 -13.62
CA LEU A 272 4.11 -25.40 -12.69
C LEU A 272 2.70 -25.95 -12.90
N ALA A 273 1.72 -25.09 -13.18
CA ALA A 273 0.34 -25.50 -13.46
C ALA A 273 0.25 -26.33 -14.75
N ASP A 274 0.80 -25.81 -15.84
CA ASP A 274 0.84 -26.52 -17.14
C ASP A 274 1.59 -27.85 -17.04
N ALA A 275 2.68 -27.86 -16.26
CA ALA A 275 3.47 -29.06 -16.01
C ALA A 275 2.72 -30.12 -15.22
N LYS A 276 1.87 -29.70 -14.29
CA LYS A 276 1.02 -30.59 -13.50
C LYS A 276 -0.07 -31.21 -14.40
N GLU A 277 -0.78 -30.40 -15.16
CA GLU A 277 -1.80 -30.86 -16.11
C GLU A 277 -1.19 -31.82 -17.15
N PHE A 278 -0.02 -31.46 -17.70
CA PHE A 278 0.70 -32.34 -18.62
C PHE A 278 1.07 -33.68 -17.98
N PHE A 279 1.59 -33.66 -16.74
CA PHE A 279 1.95 -34.89 -16.02
C PHE A 279 0.72 -35.75 -15.72
N GLU A 280 -0.39 -35.15 -15.32
CA GLU A 280 -1.67 -35.85 -15.13
C GLU A 280 -2.15 -36.53 -16.43
N SER A 281 -2.04 -35.85 -17.56
CA SER A 281 -2.37 -36.44 -18.87
C SER A 281 -1.49 -37.64 -19.26
N LEU A 282 -0.20 -37.61 -18.84
CA LEU A 282 0.70 -38.76 -19.04
C LEU A 282 0.31 -39.95 -18.16
N THR A 283 -0.06 -39.71 -16.90
CA THR A 283 -0.50 -40.80 -16.02
C THR A 283 -1.84 -41.40 -16.45
N GLU A 284 -2.76 -40.59 -16.94
CA GLU A 284 -4.00 -41.10 -17.56
C GLU A 284 -3.72 -41.97 -18.79
N ARG A 285 -2.74 -41.57 -19.61
CA ARG A 285 -2.44 -42.27 -20.88
C ARG A 285 -1.62 -43.55 -20.71
N PHE A 286 -0.65 -43.54 -19.78
CA PHE A 286 0.35 -44.62 -19.66
C PHE A 286 0.24 -45.40 -18.34
N GLY A 287 -0.71 -45.03 -17.44
CA GLY A 287 -0.88 -45.71 -16.15
C GLY A 287 0.39 -45.62 -15.29
N ASP A 288 0.87 -46.79 -14.85
CA ASP A 288 2.06 -46.92 -13.99
C ASP A 288 3.36 -47.19 -14.77
N ASP A 289 3.37 -46.99 -16.08
CA ASP A 289 4.62 -47.08 -16.88
C ASP A 289 5.52 -45.88 -16.69
N TRP A 290 6.20 -45.84 -15.53
CA TRP A 290 7.05 -44.74 -15.12
C TRP A 290 8.22 -44.46 -16.06
N ASP A 291 8.69 -45.47 -16.84
CA ASP A 291 9.80 -45.28 -17.79
C ASP A 291 9.32 -44.50 -19.04
N LEU A 292 8.15 -44.81 -19.55
CA LEU A 292 7.53 -44.04 -20.62
C LEU A 292 7.17 -42.64 -20.17
N ILE A 293 6.52 -42.48 -19.01
CA ILE A 293 6.19 -41.18 -18.43
C ILE A 293 7.45 -40.33 -18.24
N GLN A 294 8.54 -40.93 -17.74
CA GLN A 294 9.79 -40.19 -17.57
C GLN A 294 10.40 -39.72 -18.89
N THR A 295 10.28 -40.56 -19.94
CA THR A 295 10.78 -40.21 -21.27
C THR A 295 10.02 -39.02 -21.85
N GLU A 296 8.67 -39.05 -21.78
CA GLU A 296 7.83 -37.96 -22.27
C GLU A 296 7.99 -36.69 -21.41
N TRP A 297 8.12 -36.80 -20.06
CA TRP A 297 8.42 -35.69 -19.16
C TRP A 297 9.75 -34.98 -19.53
N ARG A 298 10.80 -35.77 -19.79
CA ARG A 298 12.09 -35.19 -20.20
C ARG A 298 12.00 -34.50 -21.56
N ARG A 299 11.21 -35.06 -22.50
CA ARG A 299 10.97 -34.42 -23.80
C ARG A 299 10.23 -33.10 -23.64
N TYR A 300 9.19 -33.05 -22.84
CA TYR A 300 8.42 -31.84 -22.53
C TYR A 300 9.33 -30.72 -21.94
N THR A 301 10.08 -31.03 -20.92
CA THR A 301 10.94 -30.04 -20.26
C THR A 301 12.14 -29.61 -21.12
N ALA A 302 12.63 -30.47 -22.02
CA ALA A 302 13.71 -30.16 -22.97
C ALA A 302 13.24 -29.29 -24.14
N ALA A 303 11.95 -29.24 -24.42
CA ALA A 303 11.40 -28.44 -25.52
C ALA A 303 11.43 -26.92 -25.24
N PHE A 304 11.53 -26.50 -23.98
CA PHE A 304 11.65 -25.09 -23.66
C PHE A 304 13.01 -24.52 -24.06
N PRO A 305 13.07 -23.26 -24.58
CA PRO A 305 14.32 -22.57 -24.87
C PRO A 305 15.28 -22.52 -23.66
N ALA A 306 16.55 -22.33 -23.90
CA ALA A 306 17.57 -22.38 -22.84
C ALA A 306 17.44 -21.25 -21.82
N ASP A 307 16.92 -20.11 -22.24
CA ASP A 307 16.65 -18.91 -21.46
C ASP A 307 15.26 -18.90 -20.82
N ASP A 308 14.36 -19.83 -21.20
CA ASP A 308 13.03 -19.96 -20.59
C ASP A 308 13.13 -20.50 -19.16
N GLN A 309 12.51 -19.82 -18.21
CA GLN A 309 12.49 -20.25 -16.81
C GLN A 309 11.85 -21.61 -16.58
N ARG A 310 10.90 -22.02 -17.43
CA ARG A 310 10.23 -23.34 -17.42
C ARG A 310 11.22 -24.48 -17.67
N ARG A 311 12.34 -24.22 -18.33
CA ARG A 311 13.40 -25.23 -18.52
C ARG A 311 13.98 -25.76 -17.20
N LYS A 312 13.87 -24.99 -16.10
CA LYS A 312 14.27 -25.41 -14.75
C LYS A 312 13.44 -26.60 -14.23
N LEU A 313 12.23 -26.84 -14.77
CA LEU A 313 11.42 -28.03 -14.47
C LEU A 313 12.17 -29.33 -14.82
N GLY A 314 13.03 -29.33 -15.84
CA GLY A 314 13.85 -30.47 -16.24
C GLY A 314 14.87 -30.94 -15.18
N ARG A 315 15.13 -30.16 -14.13
CA ARG A 315 15.91 -30.60 -12.95
C ARG A 315 15.21 -31.73 -12.19
N PHE A 316 13.89 -31.82 -12.28
CA PHE A 316 13.07 -32.89 -11.72
C PHE A 316 12.91 -33.99 -12.77
N SER A 317 14.00 -34.68 -13.06
CA SER A 317 14.15 -35.57 -14.21
C SER A 317 13.68 -37.01 -13.97
N LYS A 318 13.35 -37.37 -12.75
CA LYS A 318 12.77 -38.65 -12.33
C LYS A 318 11.29 -38.47 -12.09
N VAL A 319 10.51 -39.54 -12.27
CA VAL A 319 9.05 -39.52 -12.07
C VAL A 319 8.61 -40.70 -11.19
N GLY A 320 7.46 -40.52 -10.56
CA GLY A 320 6.85 -41.55 -9.72
C GLY A 320 5.41 -41.15 -9.35
N PRO A 321 4.74 -41.92 -8.49
CA PRO A 321 3.34 -41.69 -8.13
C PRO A 321 3.01 -40.30 -7.57
N ARG A 322 4.00 -39.65 -6.97
CA ARG A 322 3.87 -38.28 -6.39
C ARG A 322 4.27 -37.17 -7.37
N GLY A 323 4.53 -37.51 -8.62
CA GLY A 323 4.95 -36.56 -9.65
C GLY A 323 6.46 -36.59 -9.95
N PRO A 324 6.93 -35.63 -10.75
CA PRO A 324 8.34 -35.48 -11.06
C PRO A 324 9.16 -35.14 -9.80
N PHE A 325 10.34 -35.75 -9.69
CA PHE A 325 11.21 -35.51 -8.54
C PHE A 325 12.70 -35.49 -8.91
N ARG A 326 13.51 -35.04 -7.99
CA ARG A 326 14.98 -35.18 -7.98
C ARG A 326 15.44 -35.75 -6.66
N ASP A 327 16.48 -36.58 -6.71
CA ASP A 327 17.04 -37.28 -5.55
C ASP A 327 18.52 -36.92 -5.27
N ASP A 328 18.89 -35.70 -5.66
CA ASP A 328 20.25 -35.15 -5.50
C ASP A 328 20.37 -34.11 -4.37
N GLY A 329 19.35 -34.05 -3.51
CA GLY A 329 19.32 -33.05 -2.43
C GLY A 329 20.36 -33.33 -1.33
N ASP A 330 21.07 -32.29 -0.90
CA ASP A 330 22.06 -32.35 0.17
C ASP A 330 21.39 -32.61 1.52
N ILE A 331 21.90 -33.62 2.24
CA ILE A 331 21.48 -34.06 3.57
C ILE A 331 22.28 -33.38 4.69
N SER A 332 23.29 -32.56 4.33
CA SER A 332 24.16 -31.89 5.30
C SER A 332 23.50 -30.67 5.93
N TRP A 333 23.91 -30.31 7.13
CA TRP A 333 23.50 -29.08 7.80
C TRP A 333 24.06 -27.84 7.08
N PRO A 334 23.23 -26.86 6.73
CA PRO A 334 23.70 -25.63 6.10
C PRO A 334 24.68 -24.86 7.00
N GLY A 335 25.85 -24.55 6.50
CA GLY A 335 26.89 -23.80 7.25
C GLY A 335 27.71 -24.63 8.23
N GLY A 336 27.45 -25.93 8.39
CA GLY A 336 28.19 -26.82 9.30
C GLY A 336 27.72 -26.74 10.77
N GLY A 337 28.27 -27.61 11.63
CA GLY A 337 27.91 -27.62 13.06
C GLY A 337 26.57 -28.29 13.40
N GLY A 338 26.00 -29.03 12.45
CA GLY A 338 24.76 -29.79 12.67
C GLY A 338 24.95 -31.03 13.56
N PRO A 339 23.84 -31.66 13.97
CA PRO A 339 23.85 -32.83 14.84
C PRO A 339 24.46 -34.06 14.16
N SER A 340 24.99 -35.01 14.97
CA SER A 340 25.68 -36.23 14.52
C SER A 340 25.06 -37.51 15.07
N TYR A 341 23.75 -37.54 15.28
CA TYR A 341 23.04 -38.74 15.75
C TYR A 341 23.21 -39.91 14.76
N GLN A 342 23.11 -41.14 15.31
CA GLN A 342 23.29 -42.38 14.54
C GLN A 342 22.07 -42.65 13.65
N VAL A 343 22.28 -42.83 12.34
CA VAL A 343 21.29 -43.32 11.37
C VAL A 343 21.74 -44.67 10.87
N LEU A 344 20.87 -45.67 10.90
CA LEU A 344 21.17 -47.03 10.41
C LEU A 344 20.71 -47.14 8.95
N HIS A 345 21.54 -47.78 8.12
CA HIS A 345 21.18 -48.08 6.74
C HIS A 345 20.11 -49.19 6.70
N PRO A 346 18.98 -49.02 5.98
CA PRO A 346 17.85 -49.94 6.05
C PRO A 346 18.13 -51.37 5.56
N VAL A 347 19.14 -51.55 4.71
CA VAL A 347 19.49 -52.85 4.14
C VAL A 347 20.65 -53.50 4.90
N THR A 348 21.73 -52.76 5.17
CA THR A 348 22.93 -53.33 5.83
C THR A 348 22.84 -53.33 7.35
N GLY A 349 21.94 -52.54 7.93
CA GLY A 349 21.82 -52.38 9.40
C GLY A 349 22.99 -51.64 10.04
N SER A 350 24.00 -51.25 9.25
CA SER A 350 25.20 -50.54 9.73
C SER A 350 24.94 -49.03 9.84
N PRO A 351 25.69 -48.31 10.71
CA PRO A 351 25.60 -46.87 10.80
C PRO A 351 26.03 -46.18 9.51
N CYS A 352 25.15 -45.33 8.96
CA CYS A 352 25.46 -44.51 7.84
C CYS A 352 26.54 -43.48 8.20
N LYS A 353 27.37 -43.14 7.21
CA LYS A 353 28.33 -42.06 7.31
C LYS A 353 27.63 -40.75 7.63
N VAL A 354 28.08 -40.04 8.67
CA VAL A 354 27.58 -38.70 9.02
C VAL A 354 28.18 -37.67 8.05
N PRO A 355 27.37 -36.76 7.51
CA PRO A 355 27.89 -35.66 6.69
C PRO A 355 28.92 -34.82 7.47
N GLN A 356 29.93 -34.26 6.79
CA GLN A 356 30.96 -33.44 7.43
C GLN A 356 30.37 -32.23 8.20
N GLY A 357 29.27 -31.65 7.71
CA GLY A 357 28.57 -30.55 8.36
C GLY A 357 27.53 -30.98 9.39
N GLY A 358 27.38 -32.30 9.68
CA GLY A 358 26.27 -32.85 10.48
C GLY A 358 24.99 -33.07 9.66
N TRP A 359 23.98 -33.72 10.28
CA TRP A 359 22.72 -34.00 9.63
C TRP A 359 21.87 -32.74 9.47
N ARG A 360 21.16 -32.62 8.35
CA ARG A 360 20.28 -31.49 8.02
C ARG A 360 19.11 -31.30 8.99
N PHE A 361 18.67 -32.35 9.64
CA PHE A 361 17.53 -32.31 10.57
C PHE A 361 18.04 -32.21 12.01
N PRO A 362 17.42 -31.34 12.85
CA PRO A 362 17.93 -31.08 14.21
C PRO A 362 17.84 -32.29 15.13
N THR A 363 16.94 -33.24 14.86
CA THR A 363 16.74 -34.45 15.67
C THR A 363 16.60 -35.69 14.79
N LYS A 364 16.94 -36.85 15.38
CA LYS A 364 16.73 -38.14 14.71
C LYS A 364 15.26 -38.40 14.41
N ALA A 365 14.35 -38.04 15.32
CA ALA A 365 12.91 -38.18 15.09
C ALA A 365 12.44 -37.45 13.82
N ARG A 366 12.94 -36.23 13.62
CA ARG A 366 12.63 -35.45 12.39
C ARG A 366 13.24 -36.05 11.13
N PHE A 367 14.39 -36.67 11.24
CA PHE A 367 15.00 -37.42 10.14
C PHE A 367 14.14 -38.65 9.78
N ASP A 368 13.76 -39.47 10.79
CA ASP A 368 12.95 -40.67 10.61
C ASP A 368 11.57 -40.35 10.01
N GLU A 369 10.94 -39.27 10.44
CA GLU A 369 9.72 -38.75 9.83
C GLU A 369 9.91 -38.49 8.32
N ARG A 370 10.99 -37.84 7.94
CA ARG A 370 11.28 -37.57 6.53
C ARG A 370 11.61 -38.84 5.72
N VAL A 371 12.17 -39.86 6.35
CA VAL A 371 12.33 -41.18 5.74
C VAL A 371 10.96 -41.83 5.51
N ALA A 372 10.09 -41.84 6.53
CA ALA A 372 8.74 -42.39 6.45
C ALA A 372 7.89 -41.69 5.38
N ASP A 373 8.05 -40.38 5.23
CA ASP A 373 7.38 -39.56 4.20
C ASP A 373 7.99 -39.74 2.79
N GLY A 374 9.02 -40.59 2.63
CA GLY A 374 9.64 -40.83 1.32
C GLY A 374 10.48 -39.69 0.77
N HIS A 375 10.99 -38.81 1.65
CA HIS A 375 11.86 -37.67 1.29
C HIS A 375 13.36 -37.93 1.41
N VAL A 376 13.75 -39.16 1.77
CA VAL A 376 15.15 -39.56 1.90
C VAL A 376 15.37 -40.83 1.09
N VAL A 377 16.42 -40.85 0.28
CA VAL A 377 16.91 -42.04 -0.42
C VAL A 377 18.27 -42.43 0.12
N TYR A 378 18.44 -43.68 0.45
CA TYR A 378 19.71 -44.26 0.86
C TYR A 378 20.53 -44.66 -0.36
N GLY A 379 21.84 -44.67 -0.22
CA GLY A 379 22.75 -45.22 -1.20
C GLY A 379 22.72 -46.76 -1.23
N PRO A 380 23.64 -47.39 -1.99
CA PRO A 380 23.73 -48.88 -2.02
C PRO A 380 24.21 -49.46 -0.69
N ASP A 381 24.91 -48.68 0.11
CA ASP A 381 25.50 -49.09 1.41
C ASP A 381 25.60 -47.89 2.38
N GLU A 382 26.03 -48.14 3.62
CA GLU A 382 26.22 -47.16 4.67
C GLU A 382 27.35 -46.17 4.44
N THR A 383 28.29 -46.45 3.49
CA THR A 383 29.40 -45.55 3.16
C THR A 383 28.94 -44.39 2.25
N THR A 384 27.84 -44.61 1.53
CA THR A 384 27.22 -43.61 0.66
C THR A 384 26.24 -42.76 1.47
N LEU A 385 26.44 -41.44 1.47
CA LEU A 385 25.52 -40.54 2.18
C LEU A 385 24.11 -40.65 1.64
N PRO A 386 23.08 -40.76 2.50
CA PRO A 386 21.69 -40.57 2.08
C PRO A 386 21.50 -39.21 1.41
N ARG A 387 20.51 -39.10 0.55
CA ARG A 387 20.18 -37.87 -0.17
C ARG A 387 18.72 -37.52 0.01
N LEU A 388 18.38 -36.23 -0.14
CA LEU A 388 17.02 -35.76 -0.08
C LEU A 388 16.33 -35.90 -1.44
N ILE A 389 15.10 -36.42 -1.41
CA ILE A 389 14.17 -36.37 -2.53
C ILE A 389 13.36 -35.09 -2.41
N ARG A 390 13.20 -34.41 -3.54
CA ARG A 390 12.35 -33.23 -3.68
C ARG A 390 11.35 -33.47 -4.81
N TYR A 391 10.08 -33.44 -4.47
CA TYR A 391 8.99 -33.55 -5.43
C TYR A 391 8.62 -32.17 -5.98
N LEU A 392 8.40 -32.08 -7.28
CA LEU A 392 8.09 -30.82 -7.97
C LEU A 392 6.78 -30.22 -7.46
N PHE A 393 5.74 -31.04 -7.37
CA PHE A 393 4.39 -30.60 -7.02
C PHE A 393 4.18 -30.36 -5.52
N GLU A 394 5.16 -30.71 -4.69
CA GLU A 394 5.18 -30.43 -3.25
C GLU A 394 6.04 -29.19 -2.92
N SER A 395 6.57 -28.52 -3.95
CA SER A 395 7.36 -27.33 -3.76
C SER A 395 6.48 -26.17 -3.31
N GLU A 396 6.84 -25.54 -2.20
CA GLU A 396 6.20 -24.30 -1.71
C GLU A 396 6.46 -23.10 -2.64
N GLY A 397 7.05 -23.29 -3.82
CA GLY A 397 7.49 -22.22 -4.71
C GLY A 397 8.95 -21.79 -4.49
N LEU A 398 9.36 -20.77 -5.20
CA LEU A 398 10.73 -20.25 -5.21
C LEU A 398 10.82 -18.92 -4.47
N VAL A 399 11.96 -18.64 -3.86
CA VAL A 399 12.29 -17.29 -3.40
C VAL A 399 12.60 -16.44 -4.64
N MET A 400 12.02 -15.25 -4.72
CA MET A 400 12.30 -14.30 -5.80
C MET A 400 13.77 -13.88 -5.78
N GLY A 401 14.42 -13.91 -6.93
CA GLY A 401 15.78 -13.39 -7.07
C GLY A 401 15.82 -11.86 -6.97
N SER A 402 16.98 -11.29 -6.71
CA SER A 402 17.13 -9.82 -6.62
C SER A 402 17.49 -9.14 -7.95
N VAL A 403 17.74 -9.89 -9.03
CA VAL A 403 18.05 -9.33 -10.35
C VAL A 403 17.06 -9.87 -11.36
N HIS A 404 16.42 -8.96 -12.08
CA HIS A 404 15.35 -9.24 -13.05
C HIS A 404 15.68 -8.61 -14.40
N TYR A 405 15.24 -9.26 -15.47
CA TYR A 405 15.34 -8.75 -16.84
C TYR A 405 13.93 -8.43 -17.34
N SER A 406 13.71 -7.18 -17.72
CA SER A 406 12.39 -6.71 -18.20
C SER A 406 12.57 -5.51 -19.11
N TYR A 407 12.30 -5.69 -20.39
CA TYR A 407 12.51 -4.64 -21.38
C TYR A 407 11.45 -3.55 -21.25
N ALA A 408 11.88 -2.30 -21.07
CA ALA A 408 10.99 -1.14 -20.95
C ALA A 408 10.10 -0.93 -22.20
N GLN A 409 10.60 -1.26 -23.40
CA GLN A 409 9.85 -1.16 -24.64
C GLN A 409 8.58 -2.02 -24.65
N THR A 410 8.60 -3.20 -23.99
CA THR A 410 7.42 -4.06 -23.89
C THR A 410 6.29 -3.36 -23.14
N ALA A 411 6.59 -2.65 -22.06
CA ALA A 411 5.60 -1.90 -21.29
C ALA A 411 4.96 -0.78 -22.13
N ALA A 412 5.77 -0.07 -22.91
CA ALA A 412 5.27 1.00 -23.79
C ALA A 412 4.38 0.45 -24.91
N VAL A 413 4.74 -0.69 -25.53
CA VAL A 413 3.94 -1.34 -26.56
C VAL A 413 2.61 -1.84 -25.98
N ASP A 414 2.64 -2.61 -24.88
CA ASP A 414 1.43 -3.09 -24.21
C ASP A 414 0.49 -1.92 -23.83
N PHE A 415 1.06 -0.80 -23.37
CA PHE A 415 0.30 0.39 -23.01
C PHE A 415 -0.32 1.05 -24.25
N MET A 416 0.44 1.22 -25.33
CA MET A 416 -0.07 1.81 -26.58
C MET A 416 -1.18 0.96 -27.21
N GLU A 417 -1.07 -0.36 -27.16
CA GLU A 417 -2.12 -1.27 -27.63
C GLU A 417 -3.40 -1.16 -26.79
N LEU A 418 -3.24 -0.99 -25.47
CA LEU A 418 -4.37 -0.80 -24.56
C LEU A 418 -5.07 0.55 -24.81
N MET A 419 -4.29 1.64 -24.90
CA MET A 419 -4.80 3.01 -24.98
C MET A 419 -5.14 3.46 -26.39
N GLY A 420 -4.70 2.72 -27.42
CA GLY A 420 -4.87 3.09 -28.82
C GLY A 420 -3.89 4.14 -29.33
N GLY A 421 -2.82 4.45 -28.56
CA GLY A 421 -1.80 5.43 -28.94
C GLY A 421 -0.82 5.73 -27.81
N LYS A 422 0.22 6.52 -28.12
CA LYS A 422 1.22 6.96 -27.15
C LYS A 422 0.70 8.19 -26.39
N VAL A 423 -0.11 8.00 -25.36
CA VAL A 423 -0.70 9.07 -24.54
C VAL A 423 0.03 9.32 -23.21
N PHE A 424 1.01 8.50 -22.87
CA PHE A 424 1.83 8.65 -21.68
C PHE A 424 3.27 8.20 -21.96
N ASP A 425 4.24 8.89 -21.39
CA ASP A 425 5.66 8.52 -21.52
C ASP A 425 6.07 7.58 -20.41
N ASN A 426 6.86 6.55 -20.76
CA ASN A 426 7.50 5.61 -19.86
C ASN A 426 6.54 4.94 -18.82
N PRO A 427 5.42 4.32 -19.24
CA PRO A 427 4.56 3.61 -18.31
C PRO A 427 5.33 2.45 -17.66
N LYS A 428 5.19 2.27 -16.34
CA LYS A 428 5.79 1.11 -15.67
C LYS A 428 5.21 -0.20 -16.22
N ASN A 429 6.07 -1.21 -16.25
CA ASN A 429 5.64 -2.54 -16.70
C ASN A 429 4.69 -3.18 -15.67
N TRP A 430 3.42 -3.23 -16.01
CA TRP A 430 2.38 -3.80 -15.15
C TRP A 430 2.61 -5.28 -14.83
N LYS A 431 3.30 -6.04 -15.70
CA LYS A 431 3.63 -7.47 -15.48
C LYS A 431 4.66 -7.62 -14.35
N ASP A 432 5.63 -6.70 -14.28
CA ASP A 432 6.59 -6.67 -13.18
C ASP A 432 5.90 -6.34 -11.85
N LEU A 433 4.99 -5.34 -11.88
CA LEU A 433 4.20 -4.98 -10.70
C LEU A 433 3.27 -6.10 -10.27
N ARG A 434 2.62 -6.78 -11.22
CA ARG A 434 1.80 -7.95 -10.93
C ARG A 434 2.59 -9.02 -10.16
N ARG A 435 3.81 -9.29 -10.58
CA ARG A 435 4.69 -10.25 -9.92
C ARG A 435 5.05 -9.81 -8.49
N ILE A 436 5.34 -8.53 -8.27
CA ILE A 436 5.62 -7.97 -6.93
C ILE A 436 4.38 -8.03 -6.04
N VAL A 437 3.21 -7.64 -6.56
CA VAL A 437 1.94 -7.71 -5.84
C VAL A 437 1.64 -9.15 -5.44
N GLU A 438 1.72 -10.11 -6.37
CA GLU A 438 1.47 -11.52 -6.09
C GLU A 438 2.43 -12.09 -5.03
N TYR A 439 3.71 -11.66 -5.04
CA TYR A 439 4.74 -12.14 -4.11
C TYR A 439 4.57 -11.62 -2.69
N LEU A 440 4.06 -10.39 -2.52
CA LEU A 440 4.02 -9.69 -1.23
C LEU A 440 2.62 -9.63 -0.61
N THR A 441 1.57 -10.05 -1.34
CA THR A 441 0.19 -9.93 -0.87
C THR A 441 -0.59 -11.23 -0.96
N GLY A 442 -1.53 -11.41 -0.04
CA GLY A 442 -2.56 -12.45 -0.07
C GLY A 442 -3.73 -12.07 -0.99
N PRO A 443 -4.74 -12.97 -1.11
CA PRO A 443 -5.83 -12.84 -2.08
C PRO A 443 -6.82 -11.69 -1.82
N ASP A 444 -6.91 -11.18 -0.58
CA ASP A 444 -7.90 -10.17 -0.18
C ASP A 444 -7.25 -8.86 0.33
N ASP A 445 -5.93 -8.74 0.14
CA ASP A 445 -5.15 -7.64 0.69
C ASP A 445 -5.37 -6.31 -0.04
N LEU A 446 -5.11 -5.21 0.68
CA LEU A 446 -5.19 -3.85 0.18
C LEU A 446 -3.80 -3.36 -0.25
N VAL A 447 -3.72 -2.83 -1.47
CA VAL A 447 -2.51 -2.20 -2.04
C VAL A 447 -2.73 -0.70 -2.20
N LEU A 448 -1.76 0.10 -1.79
CA LEU A 448 -1.77 1.56 -1.97
C LEU A 448 -0.64 1.96 -2.91
N ASP A 449 -0.97 2.82 -3.88
CA ASP A 449 -0.01 3.52 -4.72
C ASP A 449 -0.36 5.02 -4.74
N PHE A 450 0.48 5.83 -4.09
CA PHE A 450 0.23 7.28 -4.00
C PHE A 450 1.08 8.12 -4.97
N PHE A 451 1.71 7.46 -5.97
CA PHE A 451 2.27 8.05 -7.16
C PHE A 451 1.73 7.29 -8.39
N GLY A 452 0.40 7.26 -8.53
CA GLY A 452 -0.34 6.38 -9.44
C GLY A 452 0.05 6.46 -10.92
N GLY A 453 0.55 7.61 -11.37
CA GLY A 453 0.98 7.83 -12.76
C GLY A 453 -0.11 7.40 -13.75
N SER A 454 0.23 6.47 -14.64
CA SER A 454 -0.72 5.90 -15.61
C SER A 454 -1.51 4.69 -15.10
N ALA A 455 -1.62 4.47 -13.80
CA ALA A 455 -2.34 3.36 -13.15
C ALA A 455 -1.81 1.95 -13.50
N SER A 456 -0.49 1.78 -13.58
CA SER A 456 0.11 0.46 -13.83
C SER A 456 -0.16 -0.53 -12.69
N THR A 457 -0.22 -0.05 -11.46
CA THR A 457 -0.51 -0.85 -10.25
C THR A 457 -1.94 -1.38 -10.26
N ALA A 458 -2.93 -0.54 -10.57
CA ALA A 458 -4.33 -0.98 -10.70
C ALA A 458 -4.49 -2.02 -11.82
N HIS A 459 -3.84 -1.82 -12.99
CA HIS A 459 -3.81 -2.80 -14.08
C HIS A 459 -3.28 -4.16 -13.58
N ALA A 460 -2.15 -4.16 -12.88
CA ALA A 460 -1.54 -5.36 -12.33
C ALA A 460 -2.47 -6.13 -11.38
N ILE A 461 -3.19 -5.42 -10.52
CA ILE A 461 -4.11 -6.00 -9.53
C ILE A 461 -5.35 -6.59 -10.20
N ILE A 462 -5.97 -5.87 -11.13
CA ILE A 462 -7.16 -6.35 -11.86
C ILE A 462 -6.82 -7.62 -12.66
N ASP A 463 -5.69 -7.63 -13.38
CA ASP A 463 -5.24 -8.81 -14.13
C ASP A 463 -4.93 -9.99 -13.20
N LEU A 464 -4.25 -9.75 -12.07
CA LEU A 464 -3.94 -10.78 -11.09
C LEU A 464 -5.23 -11.37 -10.49
N ASN A 465 -6.19 -10.53 -10.10
CA ASN A 465 -7.48 -10.98 -9.58
C ASN A 465 -8.23 -11.83 -10.61
N ALA A 466 -8.24 -11.40 -11.88
CA ALA A 466 -8.91 -12.12 -12.96
C ALA A 466 -8.30 -13.51 -13.20
N SER A 467 -6.97 -13.62 -13.14
CA SER A 467 -6.26 -14.88 -13.41
C SER A 467 -6.25 -15.85 -12.23
N THR A 468 -6.39 -15.36 -11.00
CA THR A 468 -6.29 -16.18 -9.76
C THR A 468 -7.61 -16.33 -9.02
N GLY A 469 -8.66 -15.59 -9.39
CA GLY A 469 -9.93 -15.53 -8.67
C GLY A 469 -9.84 -14.80 -7.33
N SER A 470 -8.79 -14.01 -7.11
CA SER A 470 -8.58 -13.23 -5.87
C SER A 470 -9.36 -11.91 -5.88
N GLN A 471 -9.44 -11.27 -4.72
CA GLN A 471 -10.22 -10.05 -4.47
C GLN A 471 -9.33 -8.95 -3.86
N ARG A 472 -8.07 -8.85 -4.30
CA ARG A 472 -7.18 -7.76 -3.89
C ARG A 472 -7.80 -6.42 -4.24
N ARG A 473 -7.64 -5.47 -3.36
CA ARG A 473 -8.16 -4.10 -3.51
C ARG A 473 -7.02 -3.12 -3.73
N PHE A 474 -7.31 -2.00 -4.37
CA PHE A 474 -6.33 -0.93 -4.50
C PHE A 474 -6.88 0.44 -4.07
N ILE A 475 -5.97 1.28 -3.58
CA ILE A 475 -6.13 2.74 -3.47
C ILE A 475 -5.05 3.34 -4.34
N LEU A 476 -5.44 4.12 -5.34
CA LEU A 476 -4.54 4.83 -6.23
C LEU A 476 -4.71 6.33 -6.02
N VAL A 477 -3.62 7.05 -5.81
CA VAL A 477 -3.63 8.52 -5.70
C VAL A 477 -2.83 9.11 -6.85
N GLN A 478 -3.42 10.06 -7.57
CA GLN A 478 -2.78 10.77 -8.68
C GLN A 478 -3.11 12.26 -8.66
N LEU A 479 -2.08 13.08 -8.77
CA LEU A 479 -2.23 14.52 -8.93
C LEU A 479 -2.95 14.85 -10.25
N ALA A 480 -3.82 15.89 -10.25
CA ALA A 480 -4.48 16.42 -11.43
C ALA A 480 -3.49 17.23 -12.30
N GLU A 481 -2.37 16.62 -12.67
CA GLU A 481 -1.34 17.22 -13.50
C GLU A 481 -1.84 17.36 -14.94
N SER A 482 -1.84 18.59 -15.45
CA SER A 482 -2.30 18.88 -16.81
C SER A 482 -1.35 18.28 -17.85
N VAL A 483 -1.91 17.66 -18.89
CA VAL A 483 -1.11 17.21 -20.03
C VAL A 483 -0.70 18.40 -20.91
N PRO A 484 0.51 18.40 -21.53
CA PRO A 484 0.92 19.48 -22.41
C PRO A 484 -0.04 19.66 -23.58
N GLU A 485 -0.47 20.89 -23.87
CA GLU A 485 -1.50 21.22 -24.89
C GLU A 485 -1.28 20.62 -26.28
N LYS A 486 -0.01 20.44 -26.68
CA LYS A 486 0.35 19.87 -27.99
C LYS A 486 0.77 18.40 -27.92
N SER A 487 0.48 17.73 -26.81
CA SER A 487 0.84 16.33 -26.64
C SER A 487 -0.12 15.40 -27.39
N PRO A 488 0.29 14.15 -27.68
CA PRO A 488 -0.61 13.13 -28.16
C PRO A 488 -1.78 12.86 -27.18
N ALA A 489 -1.56 13.01 -25.87
CA ALA A 489 -2.58 12.89 -24.84
C ALA A 489 -3.68 13.95 -24.99
N ALA A 490 -3.31 15.24 -25.12
CA ALA A 490 -4.27 16.32 -25.37
C ALA A 490 -5.04 16.12 -26.68
N THR A 491 -4.36 15.66 -27.74
CA THR A 491 -5.00 15.31 -29.02
C THR A 491 -6.01 14.17 -28.89
N ALA A 492 -5.76 13.22 -27.97
CA ALA A 492 -6.68 12.12 -27.66
C ALA A 492 -7.82 12.53 -26.71
N GLY A 493 -7.86 13.78 -26.23
CA GLY A 493 -8.93 14.33 -25.41
C GLY A 493 -8.70 14.26 -23.90
N TYR A 494 -7.51 13.88 -23.43
CA TYR A 494 -7.18 13.90 -22.01
C TYR A 494 -6.77 15.31 -21.56
N GLY A 495 -7.31 15.75 -20.42
CA GLY A 495 -6.94 17.00 -19.77
C GLY A 495 -5.79 16.84 -18.79
N THR A 496 -5.79 15.71 -18.07
CA THR A 496 -4.84 15.43 -16.99
C THR A 496 -4.25 14.02 -17.09
N ILE A 497 -3.19 13.78 -16.34
CA ILE A 497 -2.63 12.41 -16.16
C ILE A 497 -3.63 11.51 -15.41
N ALA A 498 -4.41 12.08 -14.49
CA ALA A 498 -5.46 11.35 -13.79
C ALA A 498 -6.55 10.81 -14.76
N ASP A 499 -6.88 11.55 -15.84
CA ASP A 499 -7.82 11.07 -16.87
C ASP A 499 -7.27 9.85 -17.60
N ILE A 500 -5.98 9.88 -17.95
CA ILE A 500 -5.29 8.74 -18.60
C ILE A 500 -5.32 7.51 -17.67
N ALA A 501 -5.07 7.72 -16.38
CA ALA A 501 -5.07 6.66 -15.39
C ALA A 501 -6.46 6.02 -15.24
N ARG A 502 -7.52 6.82 -15.10
CA ARG A 502 -8.92 6.34 -15.03
C ARG A 502 -9.32 5.59 -16.29
N ASP A 503 -8.98 6.12 -17.47
CA ASP A 503 -9.30 5.45 -18.73
C ASP A 503 -8.56 4.13 -18.89
N ARG A 504 -7.29 4.04 -18.44
CA ARG A 504 -6.58 2.77 -18.39
C ARG A 504 -7.30 1.73 -17.53
N ILE A 505 -7.74 2.10 -16.32
CA ILE A 505 -8.47 1.19 -15.43
C ILE A 505 -9.76 0.71 -16.10
N ARG A 506 -10.55 1.62 -16.72
CA ARG A 506 -11.77 1.29 -17.46
C ARG A 506 -11.49 0.29 -18.60
N ARG A 507 -10.45 0.52 -19.39
CA ARG A 507 -10.08 -0.36 -20.53
C ARG A 507 -9.60 -1.73 -20.07
N VAL A 508 -8.83 -1.81 -19.00
CA VAL A 508 -8.41 -3.09 -18.40
C VAL A 508 -9.63 -3.85 -17.89
N GLY A 509 -10.49 -3.19 -17.11
CA GLY A 509 -11.72 -3.81 -16.59
C GLY A 509 -12.65 -4.34 -17.69
N SER A 510 -12.74 -3.61 -18.84
CA SER A 510 -13.56 -4.01 -19.97
C SER A 510 -13.04 -5.25 -20.74
N ARG A 511 -11.74 -5.56 -20.61
CA ARG A 511 -11.13 -6.77 -21.23
C ARG A 511 -11.33 -8.04 -20.41
N ILE A 512 -11.71 -7.91 -19.14
CA ILE A 512 -11.98 -9.06 -18.27
C ILE A 512 -13.36 -9.63 -18.58
N ASP A 513 -13.43 -10.96 -18.68
CA ASP A 513 -14.68 -11.67 -18.92
C ASP A 513 -15.72 -11.28 -17.86
N VAL A 514 -16.94 -10.95 -18.31
CA VAL A 514 -18.06 -10.58 -17.43
C VAL A 514 -18.50 -11.72 -16.50
N THR A 515 -18.16 -12.96 -16.83
CA THR A 515 -18.43 -14.13 -15.99
C THR A 515 -17.44 -14.25 -14.82
N ALA A 516 -16.29 -13.59 -14.90
CA ALA A 516 -15.32 -13.54 -13.81
C ALA A 516 -15.90 -12.69 -12.65
N LYS A 517 -16.00 -13.30 -11.47
CA LYS A 517 -16.45 -12.60 -10.24
C LYS A 517 -15.31 -11.77 -9.66
N VAL A 518 -14.89 -10.75 -10.37
CA VAL A 518 -13.76 -9.87 -10.03
C VAL A 518 -14.24 -8.43 -10.00
N ASP A 519 -13.82 -7.69 -8.98
CA ASP A 519 -14.06 -6.24 -8.91
C ASP A 519 -13.20 -5.53 -9.97
N ARG A 520 -13.87 -4.92 -10.95
CA ARG A 520 -13.27 -4.20 -12.09
C ARG A 520 -13.49 -2.70 -12.00
N GLY A 521 -14.27 -2.29 -11.00
CA GLY A 521 -14.65 -0.92 -10.77
C GLY A 521 -13.64 -0.17 -9.91
N PHE A 522 -13.92 1.11 -9.75
CA PHE A 522 -13.27 2.01 -8.79
C PHE A 522 -14.19 3.18 -8.45
N ARG A 523 -14.16 3.62 -7.19
CA ARG A 523 -14.72 4.90 -6.76
C ARG A 523 -13.73 6.01 -7.05
N SER A 524 -14.09 6.97 -7.89
CA SER A 524 -13.31 8.19 -8.10
C SER A 524 -13.66 9.20 -7.02
N MET A 525 -12.63 9.75 -6.38
CA MET A 525 -12.72 10.75 -5.32
C MET A 525 -11.83 11.93 -5.70
N ALA A 526 -12.25 13.15 -5.42
CA ALA A 526 -11.41 14.34 -5.54
C ALA A 526 -11.08 14.90 -4.15
N ILE A 527 -9.85 15.34 -3.94
CA ILE A 527 -9.48 16.09 -2.74
C ILE A 527 -9.94 17.52 -2.90
N ASP A 528 -10.74 18.00 -1.95
CA ASP A 528 -11.27 19.37 -1.93
C ASP A 528 -11.19 19.93 -0.50
N THR A 529 -11.43 21.21 -0.36
CA THR A 529 -11.61 21.83 0.97
C THR A 529 -12.79 21.20 1.70
N THR A 530 -12.74 21.18 3.04
CA THR A 530 -13.82 20.65 3.87
C THR A 530 -15.18 21.17 3.41
N ASN A 531 -16.23 20.39 3.65
CA ASN A 531 -17.62 20.76 3.29
C ASN A 531 -18.17 21.94 4.09
N PHE A 532 -17.42 22.41 5.10
CA PHE A 532 -17.82 23.45 6.02
C PHE A 532 -17.14 24.79 5.74
N ALA A 533 -17.88 25.90 5.94
CA ALA A 533 -17.35 27.24 5.82
C ALA A 533 -16.66 27.67 7.15
N GLY A 534 -15.53 28.35 7.07
CA GLY A 534 -14.94 29.05 8.19
C GLY A 534 -14.13 28.24 9.20
N VAL A 535 -13.78 26.97 8.88
CA VAL A 535 -13.04 26.06 9.79
C VAL A 535 -11.62 26.57 10.18
N LEU A 536 -11.02 27.43 9.36
CA LEU A 536 -9.66 27.98 9.58
C LEU A 536 -9.63 29.46 9.95
N ARG A 537 -10.73 30.05 10.45
CA ARG A 537 -10.74 31.47 10.88
C ARG A 537 -10.10 31.59 12.26
N ALA A 538 -9.09 32.46 12.37
CA ALA A 538 -8.56 32.86 13.67
C ALA A 538 -9.64 33.61 14.49
N PRO A 539 -9.64 33.51 15.84
CA PRO A 539 -10.60 34.23 16.69
C PRO A 539 -10.63 35.76 16.45
N ASP A 540 -9.54 36.34 16.01
CA ASP A 540 -9.38 37.78 15.73
C ASP A 540 -10.10 38.23 14.45
N ASP A 541 -10.47 37.30 13.54
CA ASP A 541 -11.23 37.57 12.31
C ASP A 541 -12.75 37.62 12.52
N LEU A 542 -13.23 37.42 13.74
CA LEU A 542 -14.67 37.37 14.08
C LEU A 542 -15.24 38.77 14.25
N VAL A 543 -15.91 39.29 13.22
CA VAL A 543 -16.68 40.54 13.30
C VAL A 543 -18.14 40.20 13.69
N GLN A 544 -18.75 41.04 14.53
CA GLN A 544 -20.11 40.84 15.05
C GLN A 544 -21.18 40.64 13.95
N ALA A 545 -20.96 41.13 12.73
CA ALA A 545 -21.81 40.89 11.56
C ALA A 545 -21.76 39.44 11.03
N SER A 546 -20.69 38.69 11.31
CA SER A 546 -20.53 37.30 10.86
C SER A 546 -21.21 36.28 11.79
N LEU A 547 -21.72 36.69 12.96
CA LEU A 547 -22.44 35.82 13.89
C LEU A 547 -23.79 35.29 13.32
N VAL A 548 -24.36 36.00 12.35
CA VAL A 548 -25.59 35.55 11.68
C VAL A 548 -25.33 34.48 10.62
N ASP A 549 -24.11 34.44 10.04
CA ASP A 549 -23.68 33.45 9.04
C ASP A 549 -23.28 32.08 9.68
N PHE A 550 -23.26 31.99 11.01
CA PHE A 550 -22.93 30.74 11.71
C PHE A 550 -24.08 29.74 11.84
N THR A 551 -25.27 30.08 11.36
CA THR A 551 -26.43 29.18 11.43
C THR A 551 -26.40 28.06 10.39
N ASP A 552 -25.67 28.21 9.29
CA ASP A 552 -25.45 27.14 8.31
C ASP A 552 -23.96 27.09 7.93
N SER A 553 -23.24 26.17 8.55
CA SER A 553 -21.80 26.01 8.36
C SER A 553 -21.45 25.20 7.09
N ILE A 554 -22.43 24.61 6.43
CA ILE A 554 -22.23 23.78 5.22
C ILE A 554 -22.16 24.70 3.99
N LYS A 555 -21.19 24.47 3.10
CA LYS A 555 -21.07 25.19 1.84
C LYS A 555 -22.26 24.87 0.93
N PRO A 556 -22.89 25.88 0.28
CA PRO A 556 -24.15 25.70 -0.45
C PRO A 556 -24.07 24.71 -1.63
N GLU A 557 -22.89 24.48 -2.20
CA GLU A 557 -22.67 23.57 -3.33
C GLU A 557 -22.43 22.10 -2.90
N ARG A 558 -22.52 21.79 -1.61
CA ARG A 558 -22.26 20.43 -1.08
C ARG A 558 -23.53 19.59 -1.05
N THR A 559 -23.39 18.34 -1.48
CA THR A 559 -24.46 17.35 -1.50
C THR A 559 -24.50 16.54 -0.20
N GLY A 560 -25.60 15.83 0.06
CA GLY A 560 -25.66 14.88 1.18
C GLY A 560 -24.60 13.79 1.09
N GLU A 561 -24.23 13.38 -0.11
CA GLU A 561 -23.17 12.40 -0.31
C GLU A 561 -21.78 12.97 0.03
N ASP A 562 -21.47 14.23 -0.32
CA ASP A 562 -20.23 14.91 0.10
C ASP A 562 -20.10 14.90 1.64
N LEU A 563 -21.19 15.21 2.32
CA LEU A 563 -21.25 15.21 3.79
C LEU A 563 -21.06 13.80 4.37
N LEU A 564 -21.67 12.79 3.75
CA LEU A 564 -21.51 11.40 4.17
C LEU A 564 -20.05 10.96 4.12
N PHE A 565 -19.34 11.25 3.03
CA PHE A 565 -17.94 10.85 2.90
C PHE A 565 -17.03 11.54 3.91
N GLU A 566 -17.28 12.79 4.28
CA GLU A 566 -16.56 13.47 5.36
C GLU A 566 -16.87 12.84 6.73
N VAL A 567 -18.12 12.43 6.97
CA VAL A 567 -18.49 11.68 8.17
C VAL A 567 -17.82 10.31 8.23
N LEU A 568 -17.78 9.57 7.11
CA LEU A 568 -17.08 8.28 7.05
C LEU A 568 -15.60 8.43 7.44
N LEU A 569 -14.93 9.46 6.89
CA LEU A 569 -13.56 9.77 7.26
C LEU A 569 -13.41 10.04 8.75
N SER A 570 -14.15 11.02 9.27
CA SER A 570 -14.05 11.44 10.68
C SER A 570 -14.34 10.32 11.69
N TRP A 571 -15.08 9.30 11.28
CA TRP A 571 -15.38 8.12 12.10
C TRP A 571 -14.48 6.92 11.83
N GLY A 572 -13.47 7.06 10.97
CA GLY A 572 -12.52 5.99 10.64
C GLY A 572 -13.15 4.82 9.90
N LEU A 573 -14.23 5.07 9.15
CA LEU A 573 -14.92 4.07 8.34
C LEU A 573 -14.30 4.00 6.93
N GLU A 574 -14.32 2.80 6.32
CA GLU A 574 -13.77 2.64 4.98
C GLU A 574 -14.63 3.35 3.93
N LEU A 575 -14.00 4.11 3.05
CA LEU A 575 -14.68 4.88 2.01
C LEU A 575 -15.31 4.00 0.90
N THR A 576 -15.10 2.70 0.96
CA THR A 576 -15.66 1.71 0.02
C THR A 576 -16.83 0.91 0.59
N MET A 577 -17.33 1.30 1.77
CA MET A 577 -18.54 0.70 2.32
C MET A 577 -19.72 0.90 1.35
N PRO A 578 -20.62 -0.10 1.20
CA PRO A 578 -21.81 0.05 0.38
C PRO A 578 -22.71 1.14 0.96
N VAL A 579 -23.25 1.97 0.09
CA VAL A 579 -24.17 3.07 0.43
C VAL A 579 -25.47 2.86 -0.36
N GLU A 580 -26.59 2.82 0.35
CA GLU A 580 -27.92 2.76 -0.22
C GLU A 580 -28.65 4.07 0.05
N VAL A 581 -29.42 4.53 -0.92
CA VAL A 581 -30.25 5.75 -0.80
C VAL A 581 -31.69 5.33 -0.63
N GLU A 582 -32.29 5.72 0.49
CA GLU A 582 -33.69 5.45 0.80
C GLU A 582 -34.48 6.75 0.97
N THR A 583 -35.78 6.65 0.91
CA THR A 583 -36.69 7.78 1.23
C THR A 583 -37.56 7.41 2.43
N ILE A 584 -37.45 8.19 3.50
CA ILE A 584 -38.28 8.04 4.70
C ILE A 584 -39.08 9.34 4.90
N ASP A 585 -40.40 9.26 4.93
CA ASP A 585 -41.30 10.41 5.09
C ASP A 585 -40.97 11.56 4.10
N GLY A 586 -40.64 11.20 2.86
CA GLY A 586 -40.28 12.15 1.80
C GLY A 586 -38.88 12.78 1.92
N ARG A 587 -38.03 12.32 2.84
CA ARG A 587 -36.65 12.79 3.04
C ARG A 587 -35.66 11.71 2.61
N GLU A 588 -34.61 12.16 1.95
CA GLU A 588 -33.47 11.30 1.59
C GLU A 588 -32.71 10.85 2.84
N VAL A 589 -32.43 9.57 2.91
CA VAL A 589 -31.69 8.92 3.99
C VAL A 589 -30.62 8.02 3.36
N LEU A 590 -29.38 8.21 3.74
CA LEU A 590 -28.23 7.45 3.28
C LEU A 590 -27.93 6.33 4.29
N VAL A 591 -27.97 5.09 3.84
CA VAL A 591 -27.76 3.89 4.66
C VAL A 591 -26.43 3.26 4.27
N VAL A 592 -25.55 3.04 5.23
CA VAL A 592 -24.21 2.50 5.01
C VAL A 592 -24.08 1.15 5.70
N ALA A 593 -23.64 0.15 4.94
CA ALA A 593 -23.28 -1.19 5.41
C ALA A 593 -24.36 -1.83 6.32
N ASP A 594 -25.54 -2.07 5.76
CA ASP A 594 -26.66 -2.74 6.44
C ASP A 594 -26.99 -2.10 7.82
N ASP A 595 -27.28 -0.79 7.82
CA ASP A 595 -27.62 -0.01 9.02
C ASP A 595 -26.45 0.24 10.01
N ALA A 596 -25.19 -0.01 9.64
CA ALA A 596 -24.09 0.35 10.52
C ALA A 596 -24.01 1.87 10.76
N LEU A 597 -24.32 2.66 9.73
CA LEU A 597 -24.48 4.11 9.81
C LEU A 597 -25.71 4.53 9.00
N ILE A 598 -26.57 5.37 9.58
CA ILE A 598 -27.66 6.02 8.85
C ILE A 598 -27.50 7.53 8.94
N ALA A 599 -27.52 8.21 7.79
CA ALA A 599 -27.34 9.65 7.68
C ALA A 599 -28.60 10.31 7.05
N CYS A 600 -29.06 11.40 7.65
CA CYS A 600 -30.13 12.24 7.09
C CYS A 600 -29.69 13.70 7.12
N PHE A 601 -29.36 14.25 5.95
CA PHE A 601 -28.91 15.64 5.78
C PHE A 601 -29.99 16.56 5.18
N ALA A 602 -31.21 16.06 5.12
CA ALA A 602 -32.35 16.83 4.60
C ALA A 602 -32.72 18.00 5.52
N ASP A 603 -33.30 19.04 4.94
CA ASP A 603 -33.98 20.10 5.70
C ASP A 603 -35.30 19.59 6.27
N ASP A 604 -35.78 20.20 7.36
CA ASP A 604 -37.05 19.90 8.04
C ASP A 604 -37.20 18.41 8.44
N VAL A 605 -36.22 17.88 9.16
CA VAL A 605 -36.25 16.51 9.69
C VAL A 605 -37.38 16.36 10.70
N SER A 606 -38.38 15.53 10.37
CA SER A 606 -39.54 15.28 11.22
C SER A 606 -39.28 14.23 12.30
N ASP A 607 -40.03 14.27 13.40
CA ASP A 607 -40.04 13.21 14.42
C ASP A 607 -40.33 11.81 13.83
N ALA A 608 -41.06 11.75 12.71
CA ALA A 608 -41.38 10.50 12.01
C ALA A 608 -40.11 9.89 11.39
N VAL A 609 -39.28 10.71 10.73
CA VAL A 609 -37.95 10.29 10.19
C VAL A 609 -37.04 9.81 11.31
N VAL A 610 -36.92 10.60 12.39
CA VAL A 610 -36.07 10.25 13.54
C VAL A 610 -36.49 8.92 14.17
N LYS A 611 -37.82 8.72 14.39
CA LYS A 611 -38.36 7.47 14.95
C LYS A 611 -38.17 6.28 14.01
N ALA A 612 -38.27 6.48 12.70
CA ALA A 612 -38.07 5.43 11.72
C ALA A 612 -36.62 4.97 11.72
N ILE A 613 -35.64 5.89 11.75
CA ILE A 613 -34.20 5.60 11.84
C ILE A 613 -33.90 4.92 13.19
N ALA A 614 -34.38 5.46 14.32
CA ALA A 614 -34.12 4.89 15.64
C ALA A 614 -34.65 3.45 15.78
N LYS A 615 -35.80 3.12 15.17
CA LYS A 615 -36.38 1.76 15.17
C LYS A 615 -35.51 0.73 14.45
N ARG A 616 -34.67 1.15 13.47
CA ARG A 616 -33.73 0.27 12.79
C ARG A 616 -32.55 -0.09 13.69
N GLY A 617 -32.28 0.70 14.71
CA GLY A 617 -31.21 0.46 15.69
C GLY A 617 -29.80 0.55 15.09
N PRO A 618 -29.45 1.58 14.28
CA PRO A 618 -28.13 1.68 13.70
C PRO A 618 -27.07 1.80 14.79
N LEU A 619 -25.83 1.39 14.48
CA LEU A 619 -24.72 1.64 15.40
C LEU A 619 -24.46 3.14 15.53
N ARG A 620 -24.64 3.89 14.44
CA ARG A 620 -24.44 5.35 14.38
C ARG A 620 -25.52 6.03 13.55
N ALA A 621 -25.93 7.21 13.99
CA ALA A 621 -26.85 8.06 13.24
C ALA A 621 -26.29 9.48 13.15
N VAL A 622 -26.38 10.12 11.99
CA VAL A 622 -25.94 11.49 11.79
C VAL A 622 -27.01 12.33 11.11
N PHE A 623 -27.17 13.55 11.61
CA PHE A 623 -28.11 14.52 11.08
C PHE A 623 -27.42 15.85 10.78
N ARG A 624 -27.99 16.64 9.88
CA ARG A 624 -27.59 18.03 9.70
C ARG A 624 -28.17 18.87 10.85
N ASP A 625 -27.36 19.68 11.52
CA ASP A 625 -27.80 20.52 12.66
C ASP A 625 -28.89 21.51 12.21
N SER A 626 -28.67 22.20 11.07
CA SER A 626 -29.65 23.09 10.46
C SER A 626 -30.88 22.38 9.87
N GLY A 627 -30.86 21.04 9.76
CA GLY A 627 -32.00 20.23 9.33
C GLY A 627 -33.12 20.13 10.36
N PHE A 628 -32.89 20.53 11.60
CA PHE A 628 -33.94 20.61 12.62
C PHE A 628 -34.53 22.03 12.66
N VAL A 629 -35.85 22.12 12.52
CA VAL A 629 -36.58 23.41 12.49
C VAL A 629 -36.37 24.24 13.78
N THR A 630 -36.14 23.58 14.90
CA THR A 630 -35.90 24.21 16.22
C THR A 630 -34.96 23.39 17.07
N ASP A 631 -34.27 24.03 18.04
CA ASP A 631 -33.49 23.35 19.06
C ASP A 631 -34.30 22.32 19.85
N ALA A 632 -35.60 22.58 20.06
CA ALA A 632 -36.49 21.63 20.71
C ALA A 632 -36.66 20.33 19.88
N ALA A 633 -36.75 20.44 18.55
CA ALA A 633 -36.80 19.26 17.68
C ALA A 633 -35.52 18.43 17.74
N ARG A 634 -34.36 19.09 17.80
CA ARG A 634 -33.04 18.41 17.97
C ARG A 634 -32.94 17.68 19.31
N ILE A 635 -33.31 18.33 20.40
CA ILE A 635 -33.36 17.72 21.74
C ILE A 635 -34.34 16.54 21.78
N ASN A 636 -35.51 16.68 21.12
CA ASN A 636 -36.48 15.60 21.01
C ASN A 636 -35.92 14.40 20.22
N ALA A 637 -35.14 14.64 19.16
CA ALA A 637 -34.48 13.57 18.41
C ALA A 637 -33.53 12.78 19.31
N GLU A 638 -32.70 13.45 20.13
CA GLU A 638 -31.84 12.75 21.11
C GLU A 638 -32.65 11.91 22.10
N GLN A 639 -33.78 12.45 22.58
CA GLN A 639 -34.66 11.73 23.51
C GLN A 639 -35.26 10.49 22.85
N ILE A 640 -35.73 10.60 21.60
CA ILE A 640 -36.26 9.46 20.84
C ILE A 640 -35.21 8.34 20.72
N PHE A 641 -33.95 8.65 20.39
CA PHE A 641 -32.89 7.64 20.31
C PHE A 641 -32.60 7.02 21.69
N LYS A 642 -32.55 7.82 22.76
CA LYS A 642 -32.34 7.30 24.12
C LYS A 642 -33.46 6.31 24.54
N GLU A 643 -34.70 6.54 24.08
CA GLU A 643 -35.82 5.67 24.39
C GLU A 643 -35.92 4.44 23.47
N VAL A 644 -35.67 4.60 22.16
CA VAL A 644 -35.92 3.56 21.14
C VAL A 644 -34.66 2.75 20.84
N SER A 645 -33.49 3.39 20.79
CA SER A 645 -32.22 2.77 20.47
C SER A 645 -31.06 3.37 21.28
N PRO A 646 -31.00 3.11 22.60
CA PRO A 646 -30.01 3.72 23.50
C PRO A 646 -28.55 3.35 23.20
N ALA A 647 -28.30 2.35 22.37
CA ALA A 647 -26.98 1.93 21.95
C ALA A 647 -26.45 2.69 20.72
N THR A 648 -27.30 3.46 20.03
CA THR A 648 -26.93 4.25 18.85
C THR A 648 -26.14 5.48 19.25
N ASP A 649 -24.93 5.65 18.69
CA ASP A 649 -24.15 6.90 18.77
C ASP A 649 -24.75 7.92 17.78
N ILE A 650 -25.32 9.00 18.30
CA ILE A 650 -25.99 10.04 17.50
C ILE A 650 -25.18 11.32 17.48
N LYS A 651 -24.93 11.85 16.29
CA LYS A 651 -24.21 13.12 16.09
C LYS A 651 -24.92 14.08 15.15
N ALA A 652 -24.54 15.35 15.20
CA ALA A 652 -24.93 16.38 14.24
C ALA A 652 -23.68 16.94 13.53
N ILE A 653 -23.89 17.42 12.29
CA ILE A 653 -22.88 18.13 11.50
C ILE A 653 -23.40 19.52 11.14
#